data_270927e56c7fd8af6a71f25c04a917db
#
_entry.id   270927e56c7fd8af6a71f25c04a917db
#
_cell.length_a   1.000
_cell.length_b   1.000
_cell.length_c   1.000
_cell.angle_alpha   90.00
_cell.angle_beta   90.00
_cell.angle_gamma   90.00
#
_symmetry.space_group_name_H-M   'P 1'
#
loop_
_entity.id
_entity.type
_entity.pdbx_description
1 polymer ?
#
loop_
_entity_poly.entity_id
_entity_poly.type
_entity_poly.pdbx_seq_one_letter_code
_entity_poly.pdbx_strand_id
1 'polypeptide(L)'
;MFRASLRTLIAAASLLCGARGGVRAGSGEAIEPWVEVRSGHFVVASNAGESEARRIALEFERVRGIFHAAFPKFRVDPAQPIVILAARDEATMKMIAPDEWQGEGKVRPSGLFHSDGEKDYVVLRLDGEGTTAFHTIYHEYTHALLFLNFKHLPLWVSEGVAEFFGNSTVGERDVRTGTADKGHLFLLSKSEWLPMDGLLGATQASPFYNERNPASIFYAEAWAVAHYLLADAQARHEQLLGKYLAAWARSGDQVAAGREAFGDLAQFAEKVKKYVRSTDWRAGFALPAQADANADGGGKEAAGGFAERNLSAGEVLAYRGDFLVHRGQLDAAEPLLSESVKLDAKSAETHDALGLFEYRSNNYEDAEEEFAKAIAAGSREFMTFYCHGVLQLRSLAADAGATHRAVAALERAAKLNPRYAPTFEALTQAYSRSPETQAKALEAAKAAVELEPESRTYKFGLAYVLLNNGHAAEAGEVAEKLLATAGTDEDTVATRKLIATIEEEKEWEKESAEDSESGAGTEAASNGGDKGAADTAAPRKAGAGAASSWPATTRRQLPTPEWMALDGEIVGVECGRGAEVTITINMPKGPMGFHAADFRRVGVSGASEAKVPSLQSCKEWTGRKVKIWFKWVQGQDWVGEITKVYFF
;
A
#
# COMPACT_ATOMS: atom_id res chain seq x y z
N MET A 1 26.53 -19.88 20.82
CA MET A 1 26.97 -19.30 22.10
C MET A 1 27.43 -17.88 21.80
N PHE A 2 26.76 -16.93 22.28
CA PHE A 2 26.89 -15.51 22.49
C PHE A 2 25.62 -14.79 22.01
N ARG A 3 24.58 -14.91 22.81
CA ARG A 3 23.53 -13.93 22.96
C ARG A 3 23.54 -13.52 24.43
N ALA A 4 24.32 -12.48 24.74
CA ALA A 4 24.28 -11.81 26.02
C ALA A 4 23.25 -10.69 25.90
N SER A 5 22.20 -10.80 26.69
CA SER A 5 21.14 -9.82 26.90
C SER A 5 21.71 -8.44 27.22
N LEU A 6 21.26 -7.45 26.43
CA LEU A 6 21.48 -6.01 26.65
C LEU A 6 20.53 -5.46 27.75
N ARG A 7 20.38 -6.17 28.87
CA ARG A 7 19.45 -5.79 29.95
C ARG A 7 20.10 -5.28 31.23
N THR A 8 21.38 -4.85 31.22
CA THR A 8 21.98 -4.33 32.46
C THR A 8 22.98 -3.22 32.14
N LEU A 9 22.50 -1.98 32.06
CA LEU A 9 23.30 -0.76 32.32
C LEU A 9 22.43 0.50 32.09
N ILE A 10 21.39 0.68 32.92
CA ILE A 10 20.79 1.99 33.15
C ILE A 10 20.71 2.17 34.67
N ALA A 11 21.75 2.67 35.27
CA ALA A 11 21.68 3.37 36.55
C ALA A 11 22.88 4.33 36.67
N ALA A 12 22.57 5.57 36.99
CA ALA A 12 23.44 6.65 37.44
C ALA A 12 24.16 7.48 36.35
N ALA A 13 23.55 8.63 36.02
CA ALA A 13 24.17 9.96 36.15
C ALA A 13 23.13 11.05 35.86
N SER A 14 22.45 11.50 36.91
CA SER A 14 21.85 12.84 36.93
C SER A 14 22.88 13.78 37.54
N LEU A 15 23.27 14.86 36.84
CA LEU A 15 23.44 16.22 37.35
C LEU A 15 24.31 17.07 36.39
N LEU A 16 23.70 18.21 36.05
CA LEU A 16 24.30 19.54 35.83
C LEU A 16 24.61 20.03 34.42
N CYS A 17 23.96 21.14 34.22
CA CYS A 17 24.37 22.40 33.53
C CYS A 17 24.16 22.50 32.03
N GLY A 18 23.31 23.50 31.73
CA GLY A 18 23.04 23.98 30.39
C GLY A 18 24.29 24.42 29.63
N ALA A 19 24.38 23.85 28.46
CA ALA A 19 25.10 24.40 27.34
C ALA A 19 24.34 23.95 26.07
N ARG A 20 24.05 24.91 25.20
CA ARG A 20 23.59 24.64 23.84
C ARG A 20 24.68 23.87 23.13
N GLY A 21 24.61 22.55 23.15
CA GLY A 21 25.53 21.65 22.48
C GLY A 21 24.76 20.64 21.64
N GLY A 22 24.96 20.63 20.34
CA GLY A 22 24.42 19.62 19.44
C GLY A 22 24.81 18.23 19.86
N VAL A 23 23.89 17.30 19.84
CA VAL A 23 24.10 15.89 20.13
C VAL A 23 24.79 15.24 18.94
N ARG A 24 25.94 14.57 19.18
CA ARG A 24 26.68 13.84 18.14
C ARG A 24 26.12 12.43 17.97
N ALA A 25 25.69 12.09 16.78
CA ALA A 25 25.42 10.70 16.37
C ALA A 25 26.74 9.97 16.08
N GLY A 26 26.76 8.64 16.16
CA GLY A 26 27.94 7.75 16.16
C GLY A 26 29.00 7.90 15.06
N SER A 27 28.87 8.86 14.11
CA SER A 27 29.89 9.29 13.15
C SER A 27 30.49 10.66 13.47
N GLY A 28 30.12 11.29 14.60
CA GLY A 28 30.66 12.58 15.00
C GLY A 28 30.04 13.81 14.34
N GLU A 29 29.08 13.68 13.45
CA GLU A 29 28.34 14.79 12.87
C GLU A 29 27.14 15.17 13.76
N ALA A 30 27.04 16.46 14.08
CA ALA A 30 25.86 16.98 14.78
C ALA A 30 24.65 16.91 13.85
N ILE A 31 23.57 16.27 14.29
CA ILE A 31 22.31 16.30 13.56
C ILE A 31 21.82 17.76 13.58
N GLU A 32 21.69 18.35 12.39
CA GLU A 32 21.15 19.70 12.26
C GLU A 32 19.71 19.77 12.77
N PRO A 33 19.26 20.93 13.27
CA PRO A 33 17.88 21.09 13.73
C PRO A 33 16.90 20.92 12.56
N TRP A 34 15.92 20.05 12.77
CA TRP A 34 14.81 19.83 11.86
C TRP A 34 13.52 20.31 12.48
N VAL A 35 12.61 20.75 11.64
CA VAL A 35 11.26 21.15 12.01
C VAL A 35 10.22 20.31 11.28
N GLU A 36 9.11 20.06 11.94
CA GLU A 36 7.91 19.49 11.35
C GLU A 36 6.84 20.57 11.24
N VAL A 37 6.23 20.67 10.06
CA VAL A 37 5.06 21.51 9.82
C VAL A 37 3.95 20.60 9.29
N ARG A 38 2.83 20.54 10.00
CA ARG A 38 1.64 19.77 9.60
C ARG A 38 0.54 20.67 9.10
N SER A 39 0.02 20.37 7.92
CA SER A 39 -1.28 20.84 7.42
C SER A 39 -2.32 19.73 7.51
N GLY A 40 -3.50 19.93 6.93
CA GLY A 40 -4.53 18.90 6.86
C GLY A 40 -4.14 17.67 6.04
N HIS A 41 -3.27 17.85 5.00
CA HIS A 41 -2.99 16.83 4.01
C HIS A 41 -1.50 16.53 3.84
N PHE A 42 -0.62 17.31 4.49
CA PHE A 42 0.83 17.20 4.34
C PHE A 42 1.55 17.28 5.68
N VAL A 43 2.64 16.51 5.78
CA VAL A 43 3.60 16.57 6.88
C VAL A 43 4.96 16.92 6.29
N VAL A 44 5.45 18.12 6.53
CA VAL A 44 6.75 18.58 6.02
C VAL A 44 7.80 18.48 7.14
N ALA A 45 8.78 17.61 6.96
CA ALA A 45 9.97 17.55 7.81
C ALA A 45 11.16 18.15 7.06
N SER A 46 11.81 19.18 7.63
CA SER A 46 12.85 19.94 6.94
C SER A 46 13.96 20.45 7.85
N ASN A 47 15.20 20.47 7.35
CA ASN A 47 16.33 21.15 7.97
C ASN A 47 16.61 22.56 7.36
N ALA A 48 15.71 23.05 6.52
CA ALA A 48 15.83 24.41 5.95
C ALA A 48 15.16 25.49 6.80
N GLY A 49 14.63 25.12 7.97
CA GLY A 49 13.99 26.02 8.92
C GLY A 49 12.47 26.12 8.75
N GLU A 50 11.83 26.68 9.79
CA GLU A 50 10.37 26.75 9.94
C GLU A 50 9.68 27.52 8.80
N SER A 51 10.22 28.67 8.42
CA SER A 51 9.64 29.52 7.35
C SER A 51 9.58 28.77 6.01
N GLU A 52 10.63 28.00 5.69
CA GLU A 52 10.71 27.25 4.45
C GLU A 52 9.78 26.03 4.48
N ALA A 53 9.75 25.31 5.59
CA ALA A 53 8.84 24.17 5.78
C ALA A 53 7.37 24.61 5.67
N ARG A 54 7.02 25.75 6.28
CA ARG A 54 5.68 26.36 6.17
C ARG A 54 5.35 26.74 4.72
N ARG A 55 6.31 27.35 4.01
CA ARG A 55 6.15 27.73 2.61
C ARG A 55 5.84 26.51 1.74
N ILE A 56 6.56 25.41 1.93
CA ILE A 56 6.35 24.15 1.22
C ILE A 56 4.95 23.59 1.53
N ALA A 57 4.56 23.49 2.79
CA ALA A 57 3.24 23.01 3.18
C ALA A 57 2.12 23.85 2.53
N LEU A 58 2.25 25.16 2.52
CA LEU A 58 1.29 26.08 1.89
C LEU A 58 1.22 25.88 0.37
N GLU A 59 2.36 25.69 -0.29
CA GLU A 59 2.39 25.45 -1.74
C GLU A 59 1.71 24.14 -2.11
N PHE A 60 1.94 23.05 -1.36
CA PHE A 60 1.28 21.78 -1.61
C PHE A 60 -0.24 21.87 -1.37
N GLU A 61 -0.70 22.58 -0.33
CA GLU A 61 -2.15 22.81 -0.13
C GLU A 61 -2.76 23.65 -1.27
N ARG A 62 -2.04 24.64 -1.79
CA ARG A 62 -2.48 25.42 -2.95
C ARG A 62 -2.60 24.55 -4.21
N VAL A 63 -1.58 23.75 -4.50
CA VAL A 63 -1.61 22.84 -5.64
C VAL A 63 -2.76 21.84 -5.51
N ARG A 64 -2.97 21.28 -4.30
CA ARG A 64 -4.12 20.44 -4.01
C ARG A 64 -5.44 21.14 -4.35
N GLY A 65 -5.62 22.39 -3.92
CA GLY A 65 -6.81 23.18 -4.24
C GLY A 65 -7.03 23.37 -5.74
N ILE A 66 -5.96 23.51 -6.51
CA ILE A 66 -6.01 23.59 -7.98
C ILE A 66 -6.53 22.30 -8.58
N PHE A 67 -6.02 21.15 -8.14
CA PHE A 67 -6.46 19.86 -8.64
C PHE A 67 -7.94 19.60 -8.32
N HIS A 68 -8.42 19.98 -7.13
CA HIS A 68 -9.85 19.94 -6.81
C HIS A 68 -10.69 20.76 -7.79
N ALA A 69 -10.24 21.96 -8.12
CA ALA A 69 -10.95 22.83 -9.07
C ALA A 69 -10.88 22.30 -10.52
N ALA A 70 -9.72 21.77 -10.93
CA ALA A 70 -9.51 21.27 -12.28
C ALA A 70 -10.18 19.90 -12.54
N PHE A 71 -10.20 19.06 -11.53
CA PHE A 71 -10.65 17.67 -11.63
C PHE A 71 -11.67 17.31 -10.54
N PRO A 72 -12.87 17.88 -10.55
CA PRO A 72 -13.84 17.71 -9.46
C PRO A 72 -14.37 16.28 -9.30
N LYS A 73 -14.04 15.38 -10.25
CA LYS A 73 -14.38 13.96 -10.18
C LYS A 73 -13.22 13.08 -9.72
N PHE A 74 -12.02 13.64 -9.62
CA PHE A 74 -10.85 12.89 -9.19
C PHE A 74 -10.70 12.94 -7.68
N ARG A 75 -10.15 11.90 -7.14
CA ARG A 75 -9.67 11.88 -5.75
C ARG A 75 -8.40 12.71 -5.69
N VAL A 76 -8.43 13.76 -4.91
CA VAL A 76 -7.27 14.65 -4.70
C VAL A 76 -6.67 14.42 -3.32
N ASP A 77 -7.47 13.91 -2.37
CA ASP A 77 -7.05 13.67 -1.01
C ASP A 77 -6.65 12.22 -0.80
N PRO A 78 -5.38 11.94 -0.51
CA PRO A 78 -4.99 10.63 0.00
C PRO A 78 -5.64 10.38 1.36
N ALA A 79 -5.77 9.10 1.73
CA ALA A 79 -6.35 8.73 3.02
C ALA A 79 -5.42 9.09 4.20
N GLN A 80 -4.14 9.27 3.92
CA GLN A 80 -3.09 9.67 4.86
C GLN A 80 -2.40 10.93 4.37
N PRO A 81 -1.90 11.80 5.26
CA PRO A 81 -1.08 12.93 4.85
C PRO A 81 0.17 12.45 4.10
N ILE A 82 0.50 13.12 2.99
CA ILE A 82 1.76 12.89 2.28
C ILE A 82 2.91 13.42 3.13
N VAL A 83 3.95 12.63 3.32
CA VAL A 83 5.17 13.03 4.03
C VAL A 83 6.15 13.67 3.05
N ILE A 84 6.58 14.88 3.35
CA ILE A 84 7.51 15.65 2.54
C ILE A 84 8.82 15.81 3.31
N LEU A 85 9.87 15.15 2.84
CA LEU A 85 11.23 15.29 3.38
C LEU A 85 11.95 16.38 2.58
N ALA A 86 11.98 17.60 3.10
CA ALA A 86 12.53 18.75 2.42
C ALA A 86 13.98 19.01 2.85
N ALA A 87 14.91 18.57 2.04
CA ALA A 87 16.35 18.69 2.24
C ALA A 87 16.82 20.11 1.87
N ARG A 88 17.48 20.80 2.80
CA ARG A 88 18.06 22.11 2.53
C ARG A 88 19.05 22.09 1.36
N ASP A 89 19.81 21.00 1.22
CA ASP A 89 20.90 20.87 0.26
C ASP A 89 21.11 19.41 -0.21
N GLU A 90 22.01 19.25 -1.18
CA GLU A 90 22.36 17.95 -1.75
C GLU A 90 22.90 16.97 -0.70
N ALA A 91 23.69 17.44 0.28
CA ALA A 91 24.25 16.58 1.32
C ALA A 91 23.13 15.96 2.16
N THR A 92 22.13 16.75 2.53
CA THR A 92 20.94 16.29 3.25
C THR A 92 20.12 15.31 2.40
N MET A 93 19.88 15.62 1.13
CA MET A 93 19.13 14.72 0.25
C MET A 93 19.83 13.36 0.08
N LYS A 94 21.16 13.36 -0.04
CA LYS A 94 21.97 12.15 -0.07
C LYS A 94 21.85 11.32 1.22
N MET A 95 21.70 11.97 2.36
CA MET A 95 21.46 11.27 3.63
C MET A 95 20.06 10.64 3.70
N ILE A 96 19.06 11.25 3.06
CA ILE A 96 17.68 10.74 3.03
C ILE A 96 17.57 9.55 2.04
N ALA A 97 18.09 9.70 0.83
CA ALA A 97 17.97 8.74 -0.26
C ALA A 97 19.37 8.36 -0.83
N PRO A 98 20.21 7.63 -0.07
CA PRO A 98 21.61 7.39 -0.44
C PRO A 98 21.80 6.57 -1.71
N ASP A 99 20.86 5.72 -2.07
CA ASP A 99 20.88 4.89 -3.28
C ASP A 99 20.78 5.71 -4.57
N GLU A 100 20.15 6.88 -4.53
CA GLU A 100 20.06 7.79 -5.67
C GLU A 100 21.43 8.37 -6.08
N TRP A 101 22.43 8.30 -5.20
CA TRP A 101 23.81 8.73 -5.45
C TRP A 101 24.78 7.58 -5.81
N GLN A 102 24.29 6.34 -5.88
CA GLN A 102 25.11 5.21 -6.27
C GLN A 102 25.20 5.08 -7.79
N GLY A 103 26.41 4.97 -8.33
CA GLY A 103 26.72 4.81 -9.76
C GLY A 103 27.27 6.08 -10.43
N GLU A 104 28.24 5.86 -11.34
CA GLU A 104 28.88 6.94 -12.08
C GLU A 104 27.96 7.53 -13.17
N GLY A 105 28.05 8.84 -13.40
CA GLY A 105 27.38 9.53 -14.52
C GLY A 105 25.87 9.75 -14.36
N LYS A 106 25.29 9.50 -13.17
CA LYS A 106 23.86 9.73 -12.94
C LYS A 106 23.56 11.21 -12.70
N VAL A 107 22.48 11.69 -13.32
CA VAL A 107 21.90 12.99 -12.99
C VAL A 107 21.33 12.89 -11.58
N ARG A 108 21.68 13.83 -10.72
CA ARG A 108 21.24 13.86 -9.32
C ARG A 108 19.83 14.42 -9.24
N PRO A 109 18.88 13.72 -8.63
CA PRO A 109 17.51 14.19 -8.56
C PRO A 109 17.40 15.47 -7.72
N SER A 110 16.55 16.39 -8.15
CA SER A 110 16.12 17.55 -7.34
C SER A 110 14.87 17.23 -6.52
N GLY A 111 14.15 16.16 -6.87
CA GLY A 111 12.99 15.63 -6.19
C GLY A 111 12.80 14.15 -6.49
N LEU A 112 11.96 13.51 -5.70
CA LEU A 112 11.64 12.10 -5.79
C LEU A 112 10.26 11.87 -5.15
N PHE A 113 9.38 11.16 -5.84
CA PHE A 113 8.15 10.63 -5.29
C PHE A 113 8.28 9.13 -5.06
N HIS A 114 7.77 8.66 -3.93
CA HIS A 114 7.68 7.24 -3.62
C HIS A 114 6.33 6.91 -3.01
N SER A 115 5.70 5.86 -3.50
CA SER A 115 4.48 5.28 -2.94
C SER A 115 4.58 3.77 -2.98
N ASP A 116 4.29 3.10 -1.88
CA ASP A 116 4.16 1.64 -1.81
C ASP A 116 2.69 1.20 -1.61
N GLY A 117 1.75 2.15 -1.70
CA GLY A 117 0.33 1.94 -1.46
C GLY A 117 -0.06 2.04 0.03
N GLU A 118 0.89 2.10 0.92
CA GLU A 118 0.69 2.28 2.36
C GLU A 118 0.96 3.72 2.80
N LYS A 119 2.04 4.34 2.26
CA LYS A 119 2.45 5.69 2.59
C LYS A 119 3.07 6.39 1.38
N ASP A 120 2.77 7.67 1.22
CA ASP A 120 3.28 8.49 0.14
C ASP A 120 4.37 9.44 0.66
N TYR A 121 5.50 9.48 -0.04
CA TYR A 121 6.63 10.34 0.25
C TYR A 121 6.99 11.21 -0.93
N VAL A 122 7.29 12.47 -0.64
CA VAL A 122 7.98 13.39 -1.54
C VAL A 122 9.30 13.78 -0.89
N VAL A 123 10.41 13.62 -1.60
CA VAL A 123 11.71 14.12 -1.14
C VAL A 123 12.12 15.27 -2.05
N LEU A 124 12.48 16.40 -1.48
CA LEU A 124 12.80 17.63 -2.21
C LEU A 124 14.16 18.18 -1.81
N ARG A 125 14.90 18.69 -2.80
CA ARG A 125 16.13 19.45 -2.57
C ARG A 125 15.90 20.94 -2.84
N LEU A 126 16.24 21.80 -1.90
CA LEU A 126 15.88 23.21 -1.89
C LEU A 126 16.98 24.16 -2.39
N ASP A 127 18.22 23.70 -2.54
CA ASP A 127 19.37 24.48 -3.03
C ASP A 127 19.45 24.56 -4.57
N GLY A 128 18.45 24.05 -5.30
CA GLY A 128 18.39 24.14 -6.75
C GLY A 128 18.22 25.59 -7.23
N GLU A 129 18.91 25.95 -8.31
CA GLU A 129 18.79 27.29 -8.90
C GLU A 129 17.43 27.48 -9.60
N GLY A 130 16.77 28.61 -9.34
CA GLY A 130 15.57 29.06 -10.06
C GLY A 130 14.25 28.42 -9.64
N THR A 131 13.30 28.29 -10.58
CA THR A 131 11.94 27.73 -10.37
C THR A 131 11.95 26.21 -10.23
N THR A 132 13.09 25.55 -10.28
CA THR A 132 13.26 24.11 -10.38
C THR A 132 12.66 23.35 -9.19
N ALA A 133 12.76 23.91 -7.97
CA ALA A 133 12.19 23.26 -6.79
C ALA A 133 10.67 23.15 -6.87
N PHE A 134 9.98 24.22 -7.28
CA PHE A 134 8.52 24.18 -7.43
C PHE A 134 8.05 23.34 -8.61
N HIS A 135 8.77 23.35 -9.71
CA HIS A 135 8.50 22.45 -10.84
C HIS A 135 8.51 20.99 -10.34
N THR A 136 9.56 20.60 -9.63
CA THR A 136 9.68 19.25 -9.08
C THR A 136 8.52 18.95 -8.10
N ILE A 137 8.18 19.89 -7.21
CA ILE A 137 7.06 19.74 -6.27
C ILE A 137 5.75 19.41 -7.01
N TYR A 138 5.43 20.19 -8.02
CA TYR A 138 4.17 20.02 -8.77
C TYR A 138 4.19 18.76 -9.62
N HIS A 139 5.34 18.41 -10.19
CA HIS A 139 5.57 17.19 -10.94
C HIS A 139 5.32 15.95 -10.06
N GLU A 140 6.03 15.85 -8.93
CA GLU A 140 5.93 14.71 -8.02
C GLU A 140 4.53 14.61 -7.38
N TYR A 141 3.93 15.73 -7.00
CA TYR A 141 2.57 15.72 -6.49
C TYR A 141 1.56 15.28 -7.56
N THR A 142 1.79 15.62 -8.82
CA THR A 142 0.94 15.13 -9.92
C THR A 142 1.01 13.61 -10.02
N HIS A 143 2.18 12.99 -9.88
CA HIS A 143 2.30 11.54 -9.80
C HIS A 143 1.50 10.95 -8.65
N ALA A 144 1.57 11.55 -7.45
CA ALA A 144 0.75 11.12 -6.30
C ALA A 144 -0.75 11.13 -6.64
N LEU A 145 -1.24 12.21 -7.27
CA LEU A 145 -2.64 12.33 -7.66
C LEU A 145 -3.05 11.36 -8.76
N LEU A 146 -2.20 11.13 -9.74
CA LEU A 146 -2.43 10.14 -10.79
C LEU A 146 -2.53 8.74 -10.18
N PHE A 147 -1.65 8.39 -9.27
CA PHE A 147 -1.66 7.10 -8.58
C PHE A 147 -2.93 6.87 -7.74
N LEU A 148 -3.46 7.92 -7.08
CA LEU A 148 -4.72 7.84 -6.33
C LEU A 148 -5.94 7.49 -7.21
N ASN A 149 -5.89 7.84 -8.50
CA ASN A 149 -7.01 7.69 -9.41
C ASN A 149 -6.86 6.54 -10.41
N PHE A 150 -5.63 6.14 -10.69
CA PHE A 150 -5.30 5.13 -11.69
C PHE A 150 -4.29 4.15 -11.13
N LYS A 151 -4.63 2.86 -11.05
CA LYS A 151 -3.68 1.82 -10.62
C LYS A 151 -2.45 1.74 -11.53
N HIS A 152 -2.65 1.95 -12.81
CA HIS A 152 -1.62 1.98 -13.84
C HIS A 152 -1.97 3.07 -14.85
N LEU A 153 -0.97 3.68 -15.43
CA LEU A 153 -1.09 4.58 -16.56
C LEU A 153 0.03 4.29 -17.57
N PRO A 154 -0.18 4.53 -18.86
CA PRO A 154 0.91 4.58 -19.81
C PRO A 154 1.98 5.58 -19.35
N LEU A 155 3.25 5.19 -19.47
CA LEU A 155 4.37 5.98 -18.96
C LEU A 155 4.37 7.40 -19.52
N TRP A 156 4.15 7.56 -20.84
CA TRP A 156 4.10 8.86 -21.48
C TRP A 156 2.96 9.76 -20.97
N VAL A 157 1.82 9.16 -20.54
CA VAL A 157 0.71 9.92 -19.94
C VAL A 157 1.12 10.40 -18.56
N SER A 158 1.66 9.50 -17.74
CA SER A 158 2.11 9.83 -16.38
C SER A 158 3.12 10.96 -16.40
N GLU A 159 4.19 10.82 -17.18
CA GLU A 159 5.25 11.82 -17.26
C GLU A 159 4.79 13.11 -17.96
N GLY A 160 4.07 12.99 -19.07
CA GLY A 160 3.61 14.15 -19.82
C GLY A 160 2.62 15.02 -19.05
N VAL A 161 1.74 14.41 -18.25
CA VAL A 161 0.81 15.15 -17.38
C VAL A 161 1.54 15.75 -16.18
N ALA A 162 2.50 15.02 -15.59
CA ALA A 162 3.34 15.54 -14.52
C ALA A 162 4.18 16.74 -14.99
N GLU A 163 4.79 16.68 -16.16
CA GLU A 163 5.51 17.79 -16.79
C GLU A 163 4.60 18.99 -17.10
N PHE A 164 3.37 18.72 -17.55
CA PHE A 164 2.38 19.79 -17.80
C PHE A 164 2.04 20.56 -16.53
N PHE A 165 1.73 19.89 -15.43
CA PHE A 165 1.43 20.53 -14.16
C PHE A 165 2.69 20.99 -13.40
N GLY A 166 3.83 20.33 -13.58
CA GLY A 166 5.14 20.76 -13.11
C GLY A 166 5.45 22.19 -13.58
N ASN A 167 5.10 22.50 -14.82
CA ASN A 167 5.24 23.84 -15.41
C ASN A 167 4.05 24.76 -15.05
N SER A 168 3.72 24.83 -13.76
CA SER A 168 2.70 25.72 -13.24
C SER A 168 3.32 26.91 -12.52
N THR A 169 2.63 28.05 -12.53
CA THR A 169 2.98 29.23 -11.75
C THR A 169 1.83 29.57 -10.84
N VAL A 170 2.05 29.51 -9.53
CA VAL A 170 1.07 29.85 -8.52
C VAL A 170 1.28 31.30 -8.09
N GLY A 171 0.35 32.18 -8.44
CA GLY A 171 0.30 33.56 -7.97
C GLY A 171 -0.55 33.70 -6.71
N GLU A 172 -0.67 34.94 -6.21
CA GLU A 172 -1.53 35.20 -5.04
C GLU A 172 -3.03 34.96 -5.33
N ARG A 173 -3.46 35.16 -6.57
CA ARG A 173 -4.88 35.12 -6.98
C ARG A 173 -5.13 34.30 -8.25
N ASP A 174 -4.11 33.81 -8.90
CA ASP A 174 -4.25 33.04 -10.12
C ASP A 174 -3.22 31.91 -10.16
N VAL A 175 -3.57 30.87 -10.86
CA VAL A 175 -2.65 29.79 -11.20
C VAL A 175 -2.66 29.60 -12.70
N ARG A 176 -1.47 29.55 -13.26
CA ARG A 176 -1.26 29.27 -14.67
C ARG A 176 -0.59 27.89 -14.78
N THR A 177 -1.30 26.94 -15.36
CA THR A 177 -0.75 25.60 -15.64
C THR A 177 -0.33 25.48 -17.09
N GLY A 178 0.59 24.57 -17.39
CA GLY A 178 1.06 24.32 -18.74
C GLY A 178 1.83 25.51 -19.33
N THR A 179 2.60 26.23 -18.52
CA THR A 179 3.51 27.26 -19.06
C THR A 179 4.63 26.60 -19.86
N ALA A 180 5.21 27.35 -20.81
CA ALA A 180 6.25 26.80 -21.69
C ALA A 180 7.51 26.42 -20.92
N ASP A 181 7.94 25.18 -21.03
CA ASP A 181 9.27 24.76 -20.63
C ASP A 181 10.29 25.09 -21.73
N LYS A 182 11.25 25.97 -21.43
CA LYS A 182 12.27 26.40 -22.39
C LYS A 182 13.25 25.29 -22.74
N GLY A 183 13.54 24.39 -21.81
CA GLY A 183 14.41 23.23 -22.00
C GLY A 183 13.77 22.23 -22.95
N HIS A 184 12.51 21.89 -22.72
CA HIS A 184 11.74 21.01 -23.61
C HIS A 184 11.61 21.61 -25.02
N LEU A 185 11.24 22.87 -25.14
CA LEU A 185 11.16 23.53 -26.46
C LEU A 185 12.51 23.56 -27.19
N PHE A 186 13.61 23.77 -26.47
CA PHE A 186 14.95 23.69 -27.05
C PHE A 186 15.26 22.28 -27.55
N LEU A 187 15.03 21.24 -26.75
CA LEU A 187 15.21 19.83 -27.11
C LEU A 187 14.38 19.47 -28.34
N LEU A 188 13.09 19.76 -28.33
CA LEU A 188 12.18 19.50 -29.45
C LEU A 188 12.57 20.22 -30.74
N SER A 189 13.28 21.36 -30.66
CA SER A 189 13.78 22.10 -31.81
C SER A 189 15.09 21.57 -32.39
N LYS A 190 15.88 20.82 -31.60
CA LYS A 190 17.24 20.39 -31.92
C LYS A 190 17.40 18.90 -32.12
N SER A 191 16.51 18.11 -31.48
CA SER A 191 16.59 16.65 -31.52
C SER A 191 15.64 16.06 -32.56
N GLU A 192 15.97 14.86 -33.03
CA GLU A 192 15.03 14.04 -33.77
C GLU A 192 13.96 13.50 -32.80
N TRP A 193 12.71 13.63 -33.21
CA TRP A 193 11.60 13.14 -32.41
C TRP A 193 11.49 11.61 -32.47
N LEU A 194 11.12 11.00 -31.36
CA LEU A 194 10.79 9.59 -31.36
C LEU A 194 9.61 9.32 -32.32
N PRO A 195 9.59 8.16 -32.99
CA PRO A 195 8.36 7.72 -33.64
C PRO A 195 7.20 7.67 -32.62
N MET A 196 6.01 8.13 -32.99
CA MET A 196 4.86 8.24 -32.07
C MET A 196 4.48 6.88 -31.45
N ASP A 197 4.62 5.79 -32.20
CA ASP A 197 4.41 4.44 -31.66
C ASP A 197 5.48 4.07 -30.61
N GLY A 198 6.71 4.52 -30.79
CA GLY A 198 7.77 4.38 -29.79
C GLY A 198 7.50 5.17 -28.52
N LEU A 199 7.03 6.42 -28.64
CA LEU A 199 6.63 7.23 -27.48
C LEU A 199 5.45 6.60 -26.73
N LEU A 200 4.38 6.25 -27.46
CA LEU A 200 3.19 5.66 -26.85
C LEU A 200 3.46 4.30 -26.20
N GLY A 201 4.31 3.48 -26.82
CA GLY A 201 4.69 2.16 -26.33
C GLY A 201 5.84 2.17 -25.31
N ALA A 202 6.27 3.34 -24.84
CA ALA A 202 7.37 3.46 -23.89
C ALA A 202 7.08 2.73 -22.58
N THR A 203 8.11 2.07 -22.06
CA THR A 203 8.12 1.41 -20.76
C THR A 203 9.36 1.83 -19.98
N GLN A 204 9.45 1.48 -18.71
CA GLN A 204 10.66 1.74 -17.90
C GLN A 204 11.92 1.07 -18.46
N ALA A 205 11.77 0.03 -19.29
CA ALA A 205 12.88 -0.64 -19.96
C ALA A 205 13.28 0.01 -21.29
N SER A 206 12.57 1.04 -21.75
CA SER A 206 12.87 1.71 -23.02
C SER A 206 14.18 2.47 -22.94
N PRO A 207 15.07 2.36 -23.95
CA PRO A 207 16.43 2.93 -23.89
C PRO A 207 16.45 4.46 -23.87
N PHE A 208 15.39 5.12 -24.32
CA PHE A 208 15.22 6.58 -24.32
C PHE A 208 14.52 7.09 -23.03
N TYR A 209 13.95 6.20 -22.21
CA TYR A 209 13.44 6.56 -20.89
C TYR A 209 14.54 6.45 -19.85
N ASN A 210 14.71 7.48 -19.09
CA ASN A 210 15.60 7.48 -17.95
C ASN A 210 15.02 8.42 -16.90
N GLU A 211 14.38 7.85 -15.89
CA GLU A 211 13.77 8.57 -14.76
C GLU A 211 14.72 9.58 -14.10
N ARG A 212 16.03 9.32 -14.21
CA ARG A 212 17.08 10.18 -13.66
C ARG A 212 17.57 11.25 -14.63
N ASN A 213 17.04 11.29 -15.84
CA ASN A 213 17.36 12.32 -16.85
C ASN A 213 16.08 12.92 -17.44
N PRO A 214 15.40 13.80 -16.72
CA PRO A 214 14.18 14.48 -17.21
C PRO A 214 14.47 15.40 -18.40
N ALA A 215 15.72 15.72 -18.70
CA ALA A 215 16.13 16.44 -19.90
C ALA A 215 16.26 15.54 -21.15
N SER A 216 15.59 14.38 -21.19
CA SER A 216 15.58 13.52 -22.36
C SER A 216 14.49 13.92 -23.36
N ILE A 217 14.68 13.52 -24.62
CA ILE A 217 13.68 13.75 -25.67
C ILE A 217 12.32 13.12 -25.34
N PHE A 218 12.32 12.01 -24.59
CA PHE A 218 11.09 11.34 -24.14
C PHE A 218 10.21 12.27 -23.29
N TYR A 219 10.78 12.93 -22.28
CA TYR A 219 10.03 13.85 -21.40
C TYR A 219 9.52 15.06 -22.18
N ALA A 220 10.36 15.61 -23.05
CA ALA A 220 9.97 16.76 -23.88
C ALA A 220 8.81 16.42 -24.83
N GLU A 221 8.81 15.23 -25.44
CA GLU A 221 7.72 14.79 -26.30
C GLU A 221 6.47 14.38 -25.53
N ALA A 222 6.62 13.66 -24.41
CA ALA A 222 5.50 13.33 -23.53
C ALA A 222 4.78 14.60 -23.05
N TRP A 223 5.57 15.62 -22.62
CA TRP A 223 5.05 16.94 -22.29
C TRP A 223 4.33 17.60 -23.48
N ALA A 224 4.93 17.60 -24.68
CA ALA A 224 4.32 18.24 -25.86
C ALA A 224 3.00 17.60 -26.26
N VAL A 225 2.91 16.25 -26.20
CA VAL A 225 1.68 15.51 -26.49
C VAL A 225 0.63 15.78 -25.40
N ALA A 226 1.00 15.69 -24.12
CA ALA A 226 0.09 15.98 -23.00
C ALA A 226 -0.41 17.43 -23.08
N HIS A 227 0.48 18.37 -23.36
CA HIS A 227 0.13 19.79 -23.52
C HIS A 227 -0.85 20.00 -24.67
N TYR A 228 -0.63 19.38 -25.84
CA TYR A 228 -1.57 19.42 -26.95
C TYR A 228 -2.94 18.88 -26.54
N LEU A 229 -2.98 17.73 -25.90
CA LEU A 229 -4.24 17.06 -25.50
C LEU A 229 -5.01 17.83 -24.41
N LEU A 230 -4.30 18.50 -23.51
CA LEU A 230 -4.89 19.23 -22.38
C LEU A 230 -5.18 20.70 -22.70
N ALA A 231 -4.44 21.33 -23.60
CA ALA A 231 -4.48 22.77 -23.85
C ALA A 231 -5.14 23.15 -25.17
N ASP A 232 -4.95 22.38 -26.24
CA ASP A 232 -5.54 22.68 -27.53
C ASP A 232 -7.08 22.58 -27.49
N ALA A 233 -7.76 23.62 -28.01
CA ALA A 233 -9.20 23.71 -27.93
C ALA A 233 -9.91 22.58 -28.69
N GLN A 234 -9.36 22.17 -29.86
CA GLN A 234 -9.95 21.11 -30.66
C GLN A 234 -9.72 19.74 -30.03
N ALA A 235 -8.49 19.45 -29.56
CA ALA A 235 -8.16 18.20 -28.90
C ALA A 235 -9.03 17.98 -27.65
N ARG A 236 -9.29 19.03 -26.88
CA ARG A 236 -10.21 19.00 -25.71
C ARG A 236 -11.64 18.80 -26.13
N HIS A 237 -12.12 19.50 -27.15
CA HIS A 237 -13.49 19.33 -27.66
C HIS A 237 -13.73 17.91 -28.14
N GLU A 238 -12.75 17.31 -28.81
CA GLU A 238 -12.81 15.93 -29.28
C GLU A 238 -12.57 14.90 -28.16
N GLN A 239 -12.18 15.34 -26.96
CA GLN A 239 -11.87 14.51 -25.80
C GLN A 239 -10.80 13.43 -26.09
N LEU A 240 -9.77 13.80 -26.87
CA LEU A 240 -8.79 12.83 -27.37
C LEU A 240 -8.07 12.06 -26.27
N LEU A 241 -7.66 12.71 -25.18
CA LEU A 241 -7.04 12.03 -24.03
C LEU A 241 -8.00 11.01 -23.38
N GLY A 242 -9.27 11.40 -23.19
CA GLY A 242 -10.28 10.50 -22.62
C GLY A 242 -10.55 9.29 -23.53
N LYS A 243 -10.62 9.48 -24.84
CA LYS A 243 -10.75 8.38 -25.81
C LYS A 243 -9.55 7.44 -25.75
N TYR A 244 -8.33 7.98 -25.68
CA TYR A 244 -7.13 7.19 -25.54
C TYR A 244 -7.13 6.34 -24.29
N LEU A 245 -7.41 6.94 -23.12
CA LEU A 245 -7.44 6.22 -21.85
C LEU A 245 -8.54 5.14 -21.83
N ALA A 246 -9.71 5.42 -22.41
CA ALA A 246 -10.78 4.43 -22.52
C ALA A 246 -10.41 3.26 -23.47
N ALA A 247 -9.76 3.54 -24.59
CA ALA A 247 -9.29 2.51 -25.52
C ALA A 247 -8.20 1.64 -24.88
N TRP A 248 -7.25 2.28 -24.21
CA TRP A 248 -6.19 1.57 -23.48
C TRP A 248 -6.74 0.71 -22.34
N ALA A 249 -7.66 1.21 -21.55
CA ALA A 249 -8.29 0.44 -20.46
C ALA A 249 -9.00 -0.82 -20.97
N ARG A 250 -9.51 -0.83 -22.21
CA ARG A 250 -10.13 -2.00 -22.82
C ARG A 250 -9.13 -3.00 -23.40
N SER A 251 -8.06 -2.52 -24.02
CA SER A 251 -7.14 -3.36 -24.81
C SER A 251 -5.85 -3.73 -24.08
N GLY A 252 -5.41 -2.93 -23.12
CA GLY A 252 -4.07 -3.00 -22.53
C GLY A 252 -2.94 -2.59 -23.50
N ASP A 253 -3.24 -2.36 -24.78
CA ASP A 253 -2.26 -1.99 -25.81
C ASP A 253 -2.23 -0.48 -26.02
N GLN A 254 -1.13 0.15 -25.61
CA GLN A 254 -0.93 1.59 -25.67
C GLN A 254 -0.90 2.15 -27.10
N VAL A 255 -0.29 1.41 -28.03
CA VAL A 255 -0.13 1.83 -29.43
C VAL A 255 -1.44 1.65 -30.20
N ALA A 256 -2.14 0.53 -29.98
CA ALA A 256 -3.47 0.30 -30.56
C ALA A 256 -4.48 1.34 -30.07
N ALA A 257 -4.47 1.67 -28.78
CA ALA A 257 -5.29 2.74 -28.20
C ALA A 257 -4.99 4.10 -28.82
N GLY A 258 -3.71 4.38 -29.11
CA GLY A 258 -3.30 5.60 -29.81
C GLY A 258 -3.86 5.68 -31.24
N ARG A 259 -3.80 4.58 -32.00
CA ARG A 259 -4.39 4.52 -33.34
C ARG A 259 -5.90 4.69 -33.33
N GLU A 260 -6.58 4.12 -32.33
CA GLU A 260 -8.03 4.27 -32.16
C GLU A 260 -8.41 5.72 -31.82
N ALA A 261 -7.70 6.37 -30.92
CA ALA A 261 -8.05 7.69 -30.40
C ALA A 261 -7.58 8.84 -31.31
N PHE A 262 -6.39 8.71 -31.91
CA PHE A 262 -5.72 9.78 -32.63
C PHE A 262 -5.70 9.57 -34.14
N GLY A 263 -6.05 8.37 -34.62
CA GLY A 263 -5.97 7.97 -36.01
C GLY A 263 -4.55 7.60 -36.46
N ASP A 264 -4.13 8.06 -37.63
CA ASP A 264 -2.78 7.84 -38.14
C ASP A 264 -1.75 8.54 -37.25
N LEU A 265 -0.86 7.75 -36.65
CA LEU A 265 0.10 8.23 -35.65
C LEU A 265 1.17 9.18 -36.24
N ALA A 266 1.52 9.00 -37.49
CA ALA A 266 2.48 9.91 -38.16
C ALA A 266 1.84 11.27 -38.41
N GLN A 267 0.56 11.29 -38.84
CA GLN A 267 -0.19 12.54 -38.99
C GLN A 267 -0.46 13.22 -37.65
N PHE A 268 -0.72 12.42 -36.61
CA PHE A 268 -0.88 12.96 -35.25
C PHE A 268 0.42 13.60 -34.76
N ALA A 269 1.57 12.94 -34.95
CA ALA A 269 2.88 13.52 -34.62
C ALA A 269 3.10 14.86 -35.32
N GLU A 270 2.77 14.98 -36.61
CA GLU A 270 2.91 16.25 -37.34
C GLU A 270 1.94 17.33 -36.82
N LYS A 271 0.73 16.98 -36.37
CA LYS A 271 -0.18 17.91 -35.68
C LYS A 271 0.45 18.46 -34.39
N VAL A 272 1.02 17.58 -33.55
CA VAL A 272 1.71 17.99 -32.32
C VAL A 272 2.92 18.86 -32.62
N LYS A 273 3.77 18.49 -33.59
CA LYS A 273 4.89 19.31 -34.00
C LYS A 273 4.49 20.70 -34.52
N LYS A 274 3.40 20.78 -35.30
CA LYS A 274 2.84 22.05 -35.77
C LYS A 274 2.32 22.88 -34.59
N TYR A 275 1.62 22.25 -33.63
CA TYR A 275 1.14 22.88 -32.43
C TYR A 275 2.30 23.50 -31.63
N VAL A 276 3.36 22.74 -31.34
CA VAL A 276 4.55 23.20 -30.60
C VAL A 276 5.21 24.42 -31.29
N ARG A 277 5.27 24.45 -32.60
CA ARG A 277 5.87 25.56 -33.36
C ARG A 277 4.99 26.82 -33.43
N SER A 278 3.68 26.66 -33.34
CA SER A 278 2.71 27.75 -33.58
C SER A 278 2.07 28.31 -32.30
N THR A 279 2.21 27.63 -31.14
CA THR A 279 1.53 28.01 -29.92
C THR A 279 2.16 29.22 -29.26
N ASP A 280 1.34 30.19 -28.84
CA ASP A 280 1.78 31.28 -28.00
C ASP A 280 1.77 30.81 -26.52
N TRP A 281 2.93 30.37 -26.06
CA TRP A 281 3.14 29.83 -24.73
C TRP A 281 2.97 30.84 -23.58
N ARG A 282 2.64 32.10 -23.86
CA ARG A 282 2.36 33.11 -22.83
C ARG A 282 0.98 33.00 -22.23
N ALA A 283 0.09 32.23 -22.86
CA ALA A 283 -1.26 31.99 -22.40
C ALA A 283 -1.42 30.56 -21.84
N GLY A 284 -0.94 30.33 -20.63
CA GLY A 284 -1.29 29.10 -19.90
C GLY A 284 -2.75 29.11 -19.46
N PHE A 285 -3.28 27.98 -18.98
CA PHE A 285 -4.58 27.91 -18.37
C PHE A 285 -4.61 28.73 -17.09
N ALA A 286 -5.47 29.76 -17.02
CA ALA A 286 -5.84 30.36 -15.76
C ALA A 286 -6.93 29.47 -15.12
N LEU A 287 -6.61 28.75 -14.09
CA LEU A 287 -7.62 28.21 -13.20
C LEU A 287 -8.00 29.32 -12.21
N PRO A 288 -9.30 29.57 -12.00
CA PRO A 288 -9.69 30.53 -10.98
C PRO A 288 -9.08 30.09 -9.65
N ALA A 289 -8.39 31.01 -8.99
CA ALA A 289 -7.87 30.80 -7.64
C ALA A 289 -9.02 30.75 -6.64
N GLN A 290 -9.85 29.73 -6.68
CA GLN A 290 -10.74 29.33 -5.60
C GLN A 290 -10.06 28.40 -4.63
N ALA A 291 -8.77 28.56 -4.50
CA ALA A 291 -8.02 27.98 -3.41
C ALA A 291 -8.07 28.90 -2.17
N ASP A 292 -9.25 29.39 -1.82
CA ASP A 292 -9.49 29.71 -0.43
C ASP A 292 -9.46 28.35 0.29
N ALA A 293 -8.49 28.18 1.18
CA ALA A 293 -8.32 27.02 2.04
C ALA A 293 -9.55 26.68 2.91
N ASN A 294 -10.70 27.25 2.60
CA ASN A 294 -12.00 27.15 3.27
C ASN A 294 -13.10 26.49 2.43
N ALA A 295 -12.82 25.95 1.24
CA ALA A 295 -13.89 25.52 0.32
C ALA A 295 -14.50 24.14 0.62
N ASP A 296 -13.90 23.34 1.47
CA ASP A 296 -14.52 22.09 1.93
C ASP A 296 -14.88 22.19 3.40
N GLY A 297 -16.16 22.04 3.71
CA GLY A 297 -16.88 21.89 4.99
C GLY A 297 -16.17 21.62 6.32
N GLY A 298 -14.87 21.66 6.39
CA GLY A 298 -14.01 21.65 7.55
C GLY A 298 -13.67 23.04 8.08
N GLY A 299 -14.52 24.02 7.82
CA GLY A 299 -14.35 25.47 7.98
C GLY A 299 -14.08 26.01 9.37
N LYS A 300 -13.35 25.31 10.21
CA LYS A 300 -12.78 25.88 11.46
C LYS A 300 -11.33 25.49 11.73
N GLU A 301 -10.75 24.49 11.06
CA GLU A 301 -9.37 24.09 11.26
C GLU A 301 -8.38 24.72 10.26
N ALA A 302 -8.83 25.11 9.06
CA ALA A 302 -7.97 25.79 8.08
C ALA A 302 -7.67 27.28 8.41
N ALA A 303 -8.40 27.87 9.35
CA ALA A 303 -8.09 29.18 9.95
C ALA A 303 -7.18 29.08 11.20
N GLY A 304 -6.96 27.88 11.72
CA GLY A 304 -5.97 27.57 12.73
C GLY A 304 -4.66 27.21 12.04
N GLY A 305 -3.64 28.04 12.18
CA GLY A 305 -2.36 27.90 11.52
C GLY A 305 -1.76 26.48 11.58
N PHE A 306 -0.82 26.20 10.70
CA PHE A 306 -0.09 24.93 10.67
C PHE A 306 0.45 24.57 12.07
N ALA A 307 0.33 23.28 12.44
CA ALA A 307 0.99 22.78 13.63
C ALA A 307 2.48 22.64 13.37
N GLU A 308 3.29 23.27 14.22
CA GLU A 308 4.74 23.34 14.07
C GLU A 308 5.44 22.85 15.33
N ARG A 309 6.50 22.08 15.13
CA ARG A 309 7.35 21.63 16.22
C ARG A 309 8.77 21.35 15.75
N ASN A 310 9.72 21.47 16.66
CA ASN A 310 11.05 20.97 16.41
C ASN A 310 11.06 19.45 16.55
N LEU A 311 11.80 18.79 15.66
CA LEU A 311 12.04 17.35 15.74
C LEU A 311 13.25 17.06 16.62
N SER A 312 13.14 16.03 17.45
CA SER A 312 14.30 15.47 18.15
C SER A 312 15.25 14.80 17.16
N ALA A 313 16.50 14.59 17.53
CA ALA A 313 17.44 13.83 16.72
C ALA A 313 16.95 12.39 16.45
N GLY A 314 16.28 11.79 17.43
CA GLY A 314 15.65 10.47 17.27
C GLY A 314 14.55 10.49 16.21
N GLU A 315 13.64 11.46 16.26
CA GLU A 315 12.55 11.59 15.28
C GLU A 315 13.07 11.83 13.86
N VAL A 316 14.14 12.61 13.69
CA VAL A 316 14.77 12.80 12.37
C VAL A 316 15.27 11.47 11.80
N LEU A 317 15.89 10.64 12.62
CA LEU A 317 16.32 9.32 12.22
C LEU A 317 15.12 8.39 11.94
N ALA A 318 14.03 8.51 12.71
CA ALA A 318 12.80 7.78 12.48
C ALA A 318 12.19 8.12 11.12
N TYR A 319 12.03 9.39 10.77
CA TYR A 319 11.53 9.81 9.45
C TYR A 319 12.37 9.26 8.29
N ARG A 320 13.71 9.29 8.44
CA ARG A 320 14.61 8.76 7.42
C ARG A 320 14.55 7.24 7.34
N GLY A 321 14.52 6.57 8.48
CA GLY A 321 14.40 5.12 8.57
C GLY A 321 13.07 4.62 8.01
N ASP A 322 11.96 5.28 8.36
CA ASP A 322 10.62 4.96 7.88
C ASP A 322 10.53 5.08 6.34
N PHE A 323 11.08 6.16 5.77
CA PHE A 323 11.18 6.31 4.31
C PHE A 323 11.95 5.14 3.65
N LEU A 324 13.08 4.73 4.23
CA LEU A 324 13.86 3.61 3.71
C LEU A 324 13.14 2.26 3.86
N VAL A 325 12.40 2.07 4.97
CA VAL A 325 11.54 0.88 5.17
C VAL A 325 10.48 0.80 4.09
N HIS A 326 9.77 1.91 3.80
CA HIS A 326 8.79 1.94 2.72
C HIS A 326 9.40 1.71 1.34
N ARG A 327 10.67 2.05 1.12
CA ARG A 327 11.42 1.71 -0.09
C ARG A 327 11.97 0.27 -0.12
N GLY A 328 11.72 -0.53 0.91
CA GLY A 328 12.25 -1.89 1.02
C GLY A 328 13.75 -1.97 1.31
N GLN A 329 14.38 -0.86 1.72
CA GLN A 329 15.82 -0.75 1.98
C GLN A 329 16.12 -1.02 3.46
N LEU A 330 15.76 -2.22 3.94
CA LEU A 330 15.81 -2.57 5.36
C LEU A 330 17.22 -2.48 5.94
N ASP A 331 18.24 -2.94 5.21
CA ASP A 331 19.64 -2.88 5.65
C ASP A 331 20.14 -1.44 5.90
N ALA A 332 19.61 -0.48 5.14
CA ALA A 332 19.93 0.94 5.30
C ALA A 332 19.10 1.61 6.40
N ALA A 333 17.88 1.13 6.66
CA ALA A 333 17.00 1.62 7.71
C ALA A 333 17.44 1.19 9.11
N GLU A 334 17.92 -0.05 9.28
CA GLU A 334 18.26 -0.65 10.58
C GLU A 334 19.16 0.22 11.46
N PRO A 335 20.32 0.71 11.00
CA PRO A 335 21.19 1.53 11.85
C PRO A 335 20.56 2.86 12.24
N LEU A 336 19.72 3.46 11.39
CA LEU A 336 19.02 4.70 11.70
C LEU A 336 17.97 4.48 12.78
N LEU A 337 17.16 3.43 12.67
CA LEU A 337 16.10 3.11 13.62
C LEU A 337 16.66 2.64 14.96
N SER A 338 17.74 1.85 14.94
CA SER A 338 18.46 1.46 16.16
C SER A 338 19.03 2.66 16.92
N GLU A 339 19.51 3.69 16.23
CA GLU A 339 20.00 4.91 16.87
C GLU A 339 18.85 5.82 17.28
N SER A 340 17.76 5.89 16.50
CA SER A 340 16.56 6.66 16.80
C SER A 340 16.01 6.30 18.20
N VAL A 341 15.85 5.01 18.50
CA VAL A 341 15.30 4.57 19.79
C VAL A 341 16.23 4.90 20.97
N LYS A 342 17.55 4.94 20.75
CA LYS A 342 18.50 5.35 21.80
C LYS A 342 18.41 6.84 22.12
N LEU A 343 18.15 7.65 21.09
CA LEU A 343 18.06 9.10 21.22
C LEU A 343 16.68 9.57 21.70
N ASP A 344 15.62 8.87 21.31
CA ASP A 344 14.24 9.22 21.69
C ASP A 344 13.33 7.97 21.84
N ALA A 345 13.49 7.28 22.95
CA ALA A 345 12.71 6.09 23.30
C ALA A 345 11.25 6.39 23.72
N LYS A 346 10.77 7.62 23.58
CA LYS A 346 9.40 8.01 23.92
C LYS A 346 8.60 8.51 22.71
N SER A 347 9.24 8.73 21.59
CA SER A 347 8.60 9.20 20.37
C SER A 347 7.72 8.11 19.77
N ALA A 348 6.48 8.47 19.44
CA ALA A 348 5.59 7.58 18.68
C ALA A 348 6.18 7.26 17.32
N GLU A 349 6.71 8.27 16.63
CA GLU A 349 7.32 8.15 15.30
C GLU A 349 8.49 7.17 15.27
N THR A 350 9.30 7.15 16.35
CA THR A 350 10.40 6.19 16.50
C THR A 350 9.89 4.76 16.59
N HIS A 351 8.88 4.53 17.41
CA HIS A 351 8.29 3.19 17.59
C HIS A 351 7.41 2.76 16.40
N ASP A 352 6.75 3.68 15.72
CA ASP A 352 6.02 3.42 14.47
C ASP A 352 6.97 2.88 13.40
N ALA A 353 8.07 3.59 13.15
CA ALA A 353 9.06 3.22 12.14
C ALA A 353 9.80 1.92 12.47
N LEU A 354 10.22 1.75 13.74
CA LEU A 354 10.89 0.53 14.19
C LEU A 354 9.96 -0.68 14.16
N GLY A 355 8.70 -0.51 14.60
CA GLY A 355 7.70 -1.58 14.55
C GLY A 355 7.42 -2.04 13.11
N LEU A 356 7.34 -1.12 12.15
CA LEU A 356 7.17 -1.48 10.73
C LEU A 356 8.41 -2.16 10.17
N PHE A 357 9.62 -1.71 10.55
CA PHE A 357 10.88 -2.36 10.19
C PHE A 357 10.93 -3.81 10.70
N GLU A 358 10.64 -4.04 11.98
CA GLU A 358 10.62 -5.37 12.58
C GLU A 358 9.54 -6.26 11.93
N TYR A 359 8.37 -5.69 11.62
CA TYR A 359 7.30 -6.41 10.92
C TYR A 359 7.74 -6.86 9.52
N ARG A 360 8.36 -5.98 8.73
CA ARG A 360 8.86 -6.30 7.38
C ARG A 360 10.09 -7.23 7.42
N SER A 361 10.81 -7.22 8.52
CA SER A 361 11.92 -8.15 8.80
C SER A 361 11.45 -9.51 9.33
N ASN A 362 10.12 -9.72 9.47
CA ASN A 362 9.47 -10.90 10.05
C ASN A 362 9.78 -11.15 11.55
N ASN A 363 10.27 -10.14 12.25
CA ASN A 363 10.51 -10.17 13.71
C ASN A 363 9.22 -9.78 14.45
N TYR A 364 8.18 -10.62 14.34
CA TYR A 364 6.82 -10.27 14.75
C TYR A 364 6.65 -10.03 16.26
N GLU A 365 7.46 -10.65 17.11
CA GLU A 365 7.42 -10.44 18.56
C GLU A 365 7.93 -9.04 18.91
N ASP A 366 9.06 -8.63 18.30
CA ASP A 366 9.65 -7.30 18.49
C ASP A 366 8.74 -6.21 17.86
N ALA A 367 8.17 -6.49 16.67
CA ALA A 367 7.21 -5.61 16.02
C ALA A 367 5.98 -5.33 16.90
N GLU A 368 5.41 -6.37 17.55
CA GLU A 368 4.27 -6.22 18.44
C GLU A 368 4.59 -5.33 19.65
N GLU A 369 5.77 -5.51 20.25
CA GLU A 369 6.25 -4.68 21.36
C GLU A 369 6.40 -3.21 20.93
N GLU A 370 7.00 -2.96 19.76
CA GLU A 370 7.22 -1.61 19.24
C GLU A 370 5.90 -0.92 18.86
N PHE A 371 4.99 -1.63 18.20
CA PHE A 371 3.66 -1.08 17.90
C PHE A 371 2.86 -0.77 19.18
N ALA A 372 2.95 -1.60 20.21
CA ALA A 372 2.31 -1.32 21.50
C ALA A 372 2.87 -0.05 22.14
N LYS A 373 4.21 0.18 22.07
CA LYS A 373 4.85 1.41 22.55
C LYS A 373 4.42 2.62 21.73
N ALA A 374 4.35 2.50 20.40
CA ALA A 374 3.87 3.57 19.50
C ALA A 374 2.43 3.98 19.84
N ILE A 375 1.54 3.01 20.01
CA ILE A 375 0.13 3.24 20.40
C ILE A 375 0.06 3.95 21.75
N ALA A 376 0.83 3.50 22.73
CA ALA A 376 0.89 4.12 24.07
C ALA A 376 1.46 5.54 24.04
N ALA A 377 2.37 5.84 23.10
CA ALA A 377 2.92 7.16 22.86
C ALA A 377 2.01 8.07 22.02
N GLY A 378 0.86 7.56 21.55
CA GLY A 378 -0.13 8.34 20.80
C GLY A 378 0.04 8.35 19.30
N SER A 379 0.53 7.25 18.73
CA SER A 379 0.65 7.06 17.27
C SER A 379 -0.59 7.50 16.50
N ARG A 380 -0.35 8.05 15.32
CA ARG A 380 -1.37 8.44 14.32
C ARG A 380 -1.24 7.65 13.02
N GLU A 381 -0.29 6.71 12.95
CA GLU A 381 0.00 5.90 11.76
C GLU A 381 -0.95 4.71 11.68
N PHE A 382 -1.74 4.64 10.59
CA PHE A 382 -2.71 3.55 10.44
C PHE A 382 -2.04 2.17 10.35
N MET A 383 -0.84 2.10 9.74
CA MET A 383 -0.09 0.85 9.62
C MET A 383 0.28 0.27 10.98
N THR A 384 0.61 1.10 11.96
CA THR A 384 0.86 0.67 13.34
C THR A 384 -0.35 -0.06 13.92
N PHE A 385 -1.54 0.52 13.77
CA PHE A 385 -2.78 -0.11 14.25
C PHE A 385 -3.15 -1.34 13.43
N TYR A 386 -2.98 -1.30 12.11
CA TYR A 386 -3.23 -2.43 11.23
C TYR A 386 -2.32 -3.62 11.55
N CYS A 387 -1.01 -3.41 11.56
CA CYS A 387 -0.03 -4.47 11.82
C CYS A 387 -0.19 -5.03 13.24
N HIS A 388 -0.36 -4.16 14.25
CA HIS A 388 -0.63 -4.62 15.62
C HIS A 388 -1.89 -5.48 15.67
N GLY A 389 -2.99 -5.06 15.04
CA GLY A 389 -4.24 -5.83 14.98
C GLY A 389 -4.06 -7.19 14.29
N VAL A 390 -3.35 -7.23 13.17
CA VAL A 390 -3.03 -8.49 12.45
C VAL A 390 -2.17 -9.42 13.31
N LEU A 391 -1.17 -8.90 14.03
CA LEU A 391 -0.34 -9.70 14.93
C LEU A 391 -1.14 -10.27 16.09
N GLN A 392 -2.07 -9.50 16.67
CA GLN A 392 -3.01 -10.01 17.69
C GLN A 392 -3.90 -11.14 17.15
N LEU A 393 -4.32 -11.07 15.87
CA LEU A 393 -5.08 -12.16 15.23
C LEU A 393 -4.25 -13.43 15.03
N ARG A 394 -2.94 -13.30 14.80
CA ARG A 394 -2.00 -14.44 14.64
C ARG A 394 -1.64 -15.10 15.96
N SER A 395 -1.69 -14.38 17.07
CA SER A 395 -1.44 -14.91 18.41
C SER A 395 -2.58 -15.84 18.82
N LEU A 396 -2.65 -17.03 18.20
CA LEU A 396 -3.71 -18.03 18.33
C LEU A 396 -3.73 -18.75 19.70
N ALA A 397 -2.80 -18.49 20.57
CA ALA A 397 -2.76 -19.09 21.88
C ALA A 397 -3.83 -18.44 22.79
N ALA A 398 -5.07 -18.90 22.66
CA ALA A 398 -6.08 -19.00 23.74
C ALA A 398 -6.39 -17.73 24.59
N ASP A 399 -6.04 -16.54 24.15
CA ASP A 399 -6.41 -15.33 24.87
C ASP A 399 -7.65 -14.68 24.23
N ALA A 400 -8.82 -14.82 24.87
CA ALA A 400 -10.04 -14.14 24.46
C ALA A 400 -9.84 -12.61 24.37
N GLY A 401 -8.90 -12.05 25.12
CA GLY A 401 -8.50 -10.65 25.06
C GLY A 401 -7.81 -10.26 23.75
N ALA A 402 -7.08 -11.17 23.09
CA ALA A 402 -6.37 -10.89 21.85
C ALA A 402 -7.32 -10.50 20.70
N THR A 403 -8.45 -11.20 20.54
CA THR A 403 -9.46 -10.84 19.55
C THR A 403 -10.03 -9.46 19.80
N HIS A 404 -10.30 -9.11 21.06
CA HIS A 404 -10.82 -7.78 21.41
C HIS A 404 -9.79 -6.67 21.11
N ARG A 405 -8.51 -6.90 21.44
CA ARG A 405 -7.43 -5.96 21.11
C ARG A 405 -7.25 -5.80 19.60
N ALA A 406 -7.33 -6.92 18.86
CA ALA A 406 -7.26 -6.91 17.40
C ALA A 406 -8.39 -6.05 16.80
N VAL A 407 -9.63 -6.28 17.21
CA VAL A 407 -10.79 -5.50 16.75
C VAL A 407 -10.58 -4.00 17.03
N ALA A 408 -10.20 -3.64 18.26
CA ALA A 408 -9.99 -2.23 18.63
C ALA A 408 -8.89 -1.56 17.78
N ALA A 409 -7.78 -2.25 17.53
CA ALA A 409 -6.70 -1.75 16.69
C ALA A 409 -7.13 -1.62 15.22
N LEU A 410 -7.77 -2.66 14.66
CA LEU A 410 -8.22 -2.65 13.26
C LEU A 410 -9.34 -1.63 13.02
N GLU A 411 -10.29 -1.44 13.96
CA GLU A 411 -11.29 -0.37 13.87
C GLU A 411 -10.62 1.03 13.88
N ARG A 412 -9.54 1.17 14.65
CA ARG A 412 -8.75 2.42 14.63
C ARG A 412 -8.01 2.60 13.30
N ALA A 413 -7.41 1.55 12.76
CA ALA A 413 -6.77 1.57 11.44
C ALA A 413 -7.77 1.95 10.34
N ALA A 414 -8.98 1.35 10.34
CA ALA A 414 -10.04 1.67 9.39
C ALA A 414 -10.52 3.13 9.48
N LYS A 415 -10.53 3.71 10.68
CA LYS A 415 -10.85 5.15 10.86
C LYS A 415 -9.76 6.05 10.32
N LEU A 416 -8.49 5.66 10.50
CA LEU A 416 -7.34 6.43 10.01
C LEU A 416 -7.18 6.30 8.51
N ASN A 417 -7.34 5.09 7.95
CA ASN A 417 -7.33 4.85 6.51
C ASN A 417 -8.54 3.99 6.08
N PRO A 418 -9.68 4.63 5.75
CA PRO A 418 -10.89 3.91 5.34
C PRO A 418 -10.81 3.31 3.93
N ARG A 419 -9.68 3.45 3.23
CA ARG A 419 -9.49 2.93 1.86
C ARG A 419 -8.49 1.78 1.77
N TYR A 420 -7.95 1.35 2.87
CA TYR A 420 -7.01 0.24 2.90
C TYR A 420 -7.76 -1.08 3.03
N ALA A 421 -8.04 -1.72 1.91
CA ALA A 421 -8.85 -2.95 1.83
C ALA A 421 -8.37 -4.08 2.76
N PRO A 422 -7.02 -4.29 2.96
CA PRO A 422 -6.55 -5.31 3.90
C PRO A 422 -7.01 -5.11 5.35
N THR A 423 -7.28 -3.86 5.79
CA THR A 423 -7.85 -3.62 7.13
C THR A 423 -9.25 -4.21 7.26
N PHE A 424 -10.08 -4.09 6.23
CA PHE A 424 -11.44 -4.63 6.24
C PHE A 424 -11.45 -6.14 6.12
N GLU A 425 -10.50 -6.72 5.40
CA GLU A 425 -10.29 -8.16 5.39
C GLU A 425 -9.89 -8.68 6.77
N ALA A 426 -8.93 -8.02 7.44
CA ALA A 426 -8.54 -8.38 8.81
C ALA A 426 -9.70 -8.20 9.82
N LEU A 427 -10.52 -7.14 9.67
CA LEU A 427 -11.75 -6.96 10.46
C LEU A 427 -12.75 -8.08 10.18
N THR A 428 -12.90 -8.52 8.94
CA THR A 428 -13.74 -9.66 8.58
C THR A 428 -13.33 -10.91 9.36
N GLN A 429 -12.03 -11.20 9.40
CA GLN A 429 -11.49 -12.33 10.16
C GLN A 429 -11.70 -12.16 11.67
N ALA A 430 -11.47 -10.96 12.20
CA ALA A 430 -11.63 -10.67 13.61
C ALA A 430 -13.08 -10.83 14.08
N TYR A 431 -14.03 -10.24 13.35
CA TYR A 431 -15.46 -10.29 13.66
C TYR A 431 -16.07 -11.68 13.46
N SER A 432 -15.58 -12.46 12.50
CA SER A 432 -16.06 -13.83 12.25
C SER A 432 -15.76 -14.81 13.39
N ARG A 433 -14.94 -14.42 14.37
CA ARG A 433 -14.61 -15.27 15.53
C ARG A 433 -15.70 -15.32 16.59
N SER A 434 -16.65 -14.38 16.58
CA SER A 434 -17.73 -14.32 17.55
C SER A 434 -19.10 -14.26 16.88
N PRO A 435 -20.07 -15.05 17.32
CA PRO A 435 -21.43 -15.03 16.77
C PRO A 435 -22.09 -13.64 16.87
N GLU A 436 -21.78 -12.86 17.90
CA GLU A 436 -22.36 -11.54 18.12
C GLU A 436 -21.87 -10.50 17.10
N THR A 437 -20.76 -10.77 16.41
CA THR A 437 -20.13 -9.83 15.47
C THR A 437 -20.25 -10.27 14.01
N GLN A 438 -21.02 -11.32 13.69
CA GLN A 438 -21.17 -11.84 12.33
C GLN A 438 -21.72 -10.80 11.35
N ALA A 439 -22.68 -9.97 11.76
CA ALA A 439 -23.20 -8.90 10.91
C ALA A 439 -22.11 -7.86 10.56
N LYS A 440 -21.24 -7.52 11.54
CA LYS A 440 -20.09 -6.63 11.28
C LYS A 440 -19.06 -7.29 10.36
N ALA A 441 -18.86 -8.61 10.46
CA ALA A 441 -18.00 -9.33 9.54
C ALA A 441 -18.49 -9.21 8.09
N LEU A 442 -19.82 -9.30 7.89
CA LEU A 442 -20.41 -9.14 6.56
C LEU A 442 -20.24 -7.72 6.01
N GLU A 443 -20.43 -6.70 6.82
CA GLU A 443 -20.17 -5.30 6.43
C GLU A 443 -18.71 -5.09 6.05
N ALA A 444 -17.78 -5.60 6.86
CA ALA A 444 -16.35 -5.50 6.57
C ALA A 444 -15.95 -6.24 5.29
N ALA A 445 -16.46 -7.46 5.06
CA ALA A 445 -16.21 -8.22 3.85
C ALA A 445 -16.73 -7.50 2.59
N LYS A 446 -17.93 -6.91 2.66
CA LYS A 446 -18.49 -6.08 1.57
C LYS A 446 -17.61 -4.86 1.29
N ALA A 447 -17.14 -4.17 2.33
CA ALA A 447 -16.24 -3.01 2.20
C ALA A 447 -14.90 -3.40 1.54
N ALA A 448 -14.29 -4.53 1.92
CA ALA A 448 -13.06 -5.01 1.28
C ALA A 448 -13.25 -5.25 -0.23
N VAL A 449 -14.37 -5.89 -0.63
CA VAL A 449 -14.69 -6.13 -2.05
C VAL A 449 -15.02 -4.83 -2.79
N GLU A 450 -15.68 -3.86 -2.15
CA GLU A 450 -15.97 -2.55 -2.76
C GLU A 450 -14.68 -1.77 -3.06
N LEU A 451 -13.71 -1.83 -2.14
CA LEU A 451 -12.41 -1.18 -2.31
C LEU A 451 -11.55 -1.85 -3.38
N GLU A 452 -11.57 -3.17 -3.47
CA GLU A 452 -10.83 -3.95 -4.46
C GLU A 452 -11.71 -5.00 -5.14
N PRO A 453 -12.55 -4.57 -6.11
CA PRO A 453 -13.52 -5.45 -6.76
C PRO A 453 -12.91 -6.61 -7.55
N GLU A 454 -11.64 -6.53 -7.91
CA GLU A 454 -10.95 -7.59 -8.66
C GLU A 454 -10.24 -8.60 -7.75
N SER A 455 -10.17 -8.35 -6.44
CA SER A 455 -9.54 -9.27 -5.49
C SER A 455 -10.36 -10.56 -5.33
N ARG A 456 -9.79 -11.67 -5.76
CA ARG A 456 -10.40 -13.01 -5.57
C ARG A 456 -10.46 -13.36 -4.09
N THR A 457 -9.42 -13.03 -3.33
CA THR A 457 -9.31 -13.29 -1.89
C THR A 457 -10.47 -12.65 -1.13
N TYR A 458 -10.78 -11.37 -1.42
CA TYR A 458 -11.86 -10.68 -0.74
C TYR A 458 -13.25 -11.20 -1.16
N LYS A 459 -13.44 -11.51 -2.44
CA LYS A 459 -14.68 -12.17 -2.92
C LYS A 459 -14.88 -13.53 -2.26
N PHE A 460 -13.80 -14.30 -2.12
CA PHE A 460 -13.85 -15.61 -1.47
C PHE A 460 -14.21 -15.48 0.01
N GLY A 461 -13.57 -14.55 0.72
CA GLY A 461 -13.92 -14.21 2.11
C GLY A 461 -15.38 -13.77 2.25
N LEU A 462 -15.87 -12.91 1.34
CA LEU A 462 -17.26 -12.47 1.31
C LEU A 462 -18.23 -13.66 1.17
N ALA A 463 -17.95 -14.61 0.27
CA ALA A 463 -18.81 -15.77 0.09
C ALA A 463 -18.89 -16.64 1.36
N TYR A 464 -17.76 -16.83 2.08
CA TYR A 464 -17.77 -17.53 3.37
C TYR A 464 -18.57 -16.78 4.43
N VAL A 465 -18.42 -15.47 4.52
CA VAL A 465 -19.14 -14.68 5.52
C VAL A 465 -20.64 -14.62 5.21
N LEU A 466 -21.01 -14.54 3.92
CA LEU A 466 -22.41 -14.64 3.50
C LEU A 466 -23.01 -15.98 3.94
N LEU A 467 -22.29 -17.07 3.69
CA LEU A 467 -22.73 -18.41 4.10
C LEU A 467 -22.95 -18.50 5.62
N ASN A 468 -21.98 -18.02 6.40
CA ASN A 468 -22.06 -18.04 7.87
C ASN A 468 -23.16 -17.12 8.46
N ASN A 469 -23.67 -16.19 7.65
CA ASN A 469 -24.80 -15.31 8.01
C ASN A 469 -26.14 -15.81 7.46
N GLY A 470 -26.25 -17.02 6.91
CA GLY A 470 -27.50 -17.59 6.37
C GLY A 470 -27.89 -17.00 5.01
N HIS A 471 -26.93 -16.43 4.27
CA HIS A 471 -27.13 -15.87 2.92
C HIS A 471 -26.59 -16.84 1.85
N ALA A 472 -26.97 -18.13 1.90
CA ALA A 472 -26.44 -19.16 1.02
C ALA A 472 -26.69 -18.87 -0.47
N ALA A 473 -27.79 -18.21 -0.83
CA ALA A 473 -28.08 -17.84 -2.20
C ALA A 473 -27.09 -16.79 -2.73
N GLU A 474 -26.84 -15.71 -1.98
CA GLU A 474 -25.89 -14.66 -2.34
C GLU A 474 -24.45 -15.20 -2.37
N ALA A 475 -24.10 -16.07 -1.43
CA ALA A 475 -22.80 -16.77 -1.41
C ALA A 475 -22.58 -17.56 -2.71
N GLY A 476 -23.60 -18.26 -3.20
CA GLY A 476 -23.58 -19.02 -4.46
C GLY A 476 -23.30 -18.11 -5.65
N GLU A 477 -23.98 -16.96 -5.77
CA GLU A 477 -23.73 -16.01 -6.86
C GLU A 477 -22.29 -15.48 -6.89
N VAL A 478 -21.72 -15.20 -5.72
CA VAL A 478 -20.32 -14.76 -5.61
C VAL A 478 -19.37 -15.90 -6.02
N ALA A 479 -19.63 -17.12 -5.57
CA ALA A 479 -18.80 -18.29 -5.87
C ALA A 479 -18.85 -18.68 -7.37
N GLU A 480 -20.01 -18.58 -8.02
CA GLU A 480 -20.13 -18.81 -9.47
C GLU A 480 -19.32 -17.79 -10.28
N LYS A 481 -19.36 -16.50 -9.91
CA LYS A 481 -18.54 -15.46 -10.54
C LYS A 481 -17.04 -15.72 -10.33
N LEU A 482 -16.65 -16.19 -9.15
CA LEU A 482 -15.28 -16.62 -8.87
C LEU A 482 -14.84 -17.80 -9.73
N LEU A 483 -15.73 -18.77 -9.95
CA LEU A 483 -15.44 -19.93 -10.81
C LEU A 483 -15.27 -19.51 -12.28
N ALA A 484 -16.15 -18.65 -12.77
CA ALA A 484 -16.09 -18.13 -14.14
C ALA A 484 -14.80 -17.35 -14.44
N THR A 485 -14.17 -16.76 -13.43
CA THR A 485 -12.92 -15.98 -13.53
C THR A 485 -11.70 -16.70 -12.98
N ALA A 486 -11.78 -18.00 -12.72
CA ALA A 486 -10.66 -18.80 -12.22
C ALA A 486 -9.52 -18.84 -13.25
N GLY A 487 -8.33 -18.37 -12.85
CA GLY A 487 -7.14 -18.32 -13.71
C GLY A 487 -6.23 -19.54 -13.59
N THR A 488 -6.40 -20.35 -12.54
CA THR A 488 -5.58 -21.53 -12.26
C THR A 488 -6.45 -22.73 -11.92
N ASP A 489 -5.89 -23.95 -12.05
CA ASP A 489 -6.56 -25.18 -11.62
C ASP A 489 -6.84 -25.16 -10.11
N GLU A 490 -5.95 -24.57 -9.33
CA GLU A 490 -6.08 -24.44 -7.88
C GLU A 490 -7.27 -23.53 -7.50
N ASP A 491 -7.37 -22.36 -8.13
CA ASP A 491 -8.53 -21.47 -7.97
C ASP A 491 -9.84 -22.18 -8.30
N THR A 492 -9.82 -22.98 -9.37
CA THR A 492 -10.98 -23.77 -9.80
C THR A 492 -11.38 -24.80 -8.73
N VAL A 493 -10.40 -25.54 -8.20
CA VAL A 493 -10.63 -26.57 -7.16
C VAL A 493 -11.15 -25.93 -5.86
N ALA A 494 -10.50 -24.84 -5.40
CA ALA A 494 -10.91 -24.13 -4.19
C ALA A 494 -12.34 -23.57 -4.32
N THR A 495 -12.65 -22.98 -5.48
CA THR A 495 -13.99 -22.40 -5.73
C THR A 495 -15.07 -23.49 -5.84
N ARG A 496 -14.78 -24.61 -6.49
CA ARG A 496 -15.73 -25.75 -6.55
C ARG A 496 -16.01 -26.34 -5.18
N LYS A 497 -14.99 -26.43 -4.32
CA LYS A 497 -15.18 -26.87 -2.93
C LYS A 497 -16.09 -25.91 -2.15
N LEU A 498 -15.91 -24.60 -2.34
CA LEU A 498 -16.79 -23.59 -1.76
C LEU A 498 -18.23 -23.75 -2.25
N ILE A 499 -18.44 -23.93 -3.57
CA ILE A 499 -19.77 -24.15 -4.15
C ILE A 499 -20.42 -25.39 -3.55
N ALA A 500 -19.71 -26.52 -3.45
CA ALA A 500 -20.24 -27.73 -2.85
C ALA A 500 -20.71 -27.50 -1.40
N THR A 501 -19.92 -26.77 -0.62
CA THR A 501 -20.32 -26.40 0.75
C THR A 501 -21.57 -25.52 0.79
N ILE A 502 -21.71 -24.59 -0.16
CA ILE A 502 -22.89 -23.72 -0.24
C ILE A 502 -24.13 -24.51 -0.62
N GLU A 503 -24.02 -25.48 -1.52
CA GLU A 503 -25.12 -26.35 -1.92
C GLU A 503 -25.57 -27.27 -0.75
N GLU A 504 -24.62 -27.84 0.00
CA GLU A 504 -24.94 -28.61 1.20
C GLU A 504 -25.74 -27.76 2.22
N GLU A 505 -25.39 -26.50 2.41
CA GLU A 505 -26.11 -25.61 3.33
C GLU A 505 -27.51 -25.27 2.81
N LYS A 506 -27.67 -25.02 1.50
CA LYS A 506 -28.98 -24.77 0.90
C LYS A 506 -29.92 -25.97 1.00
N GLU A 507 -29.40 -27.20 0.85
CA GLU A 507 -30.18 -28.42 1.02
C GLU A 507 -30.62 -28.55 2.49
N TRP A 508 -29.73 -28.31 3.44
CA TRP A 508 -30.06 -28.33 4.86
C TRP A 508 -31.10 -27.27 5.26
N GLU A 509 -30.97 -26.02 4.77
CA GLU A 509 -31.96 -24.97 5.00
C GLU A 509 -33.35 -25.38 4.48
N LYS A 510 -33.39 -26.04 3.31
CA LYS A 510 -34.64 -26.52 2.71
C LYS A 510 -35.28 -27.63 3.54
N GLU A 511 -34.50 -28.66 3.92
CA GLU A 511 -34.98 -29.78 4.74
C GLU A 511 -35.50 -29.28 6.10
N SER A 512 -34.77 -28.35 6.75
CA SER A 512 -35.20 -27.80 8.04
C SER A 512 -36.47 -26.91 7.94
N ALA A 513 -36.71 -26.28 6.80
CA ALA A 513 -37.97 -25.56 6.53
C ALA A 513 -39.15 -26.52 6.34
N GLU A 514 -38.94 -27.60 5.56
CA GLU A 514 -39.98 -28.64 5.34
C GLU A 514 -40.37 -29.36 6.63
N ASP A 515 -39.39 -29.66 7.50
CA ASP A 515 -39.66 -30.27 8.83
C ASP A 515 -40.43 -29.33 9.75
N SER A 516 -40.16 -28.02 9.71
CA SER A 516 -40.90 -27.03 10.52
C SER A 516 -42.35 -26.84 10.06
N GLU A 517 -42.62 -26.96 8.75
CA GLU A 517 -43.99 -26.93 8.20
C GLU A 517 -44.76 -28.22 8.50
N SER A 518 -44.09 -29.37 8.45
CA SER A 518 -44.72 -30.66 8.79
C SER A 518 -45.06 -30.82 10.28
N GLY A 519 -44.25 -30.24 11.18
CA GLY A 519 -44.51 -30.22 12.65
C GLY A 519 -45.67 -29.33 13.05
N ALA A 520 -45.99 -28.28 12.31
CA ALA A 520 -47.12 -27.38 12.60
C ALA A 520 -48.48 -27.98 12.19
N GLY A 521 -48.50 -29.04 11.38
CA GLY A 521 -49.73 -29.68 10.91
C GLY A 521 -50.27 -30.78 11.87
N THR A 522 -49.54 -31.22 12.88
CA THR A 522 -49.93 -32.34 13.75
C THR A 522 -50.50 -31.96 15.12
N GLU A 523 -50.50 -30.70 15.51
CA GLU A 523 -51.10 -30.23 16.78
C GLU A 523 -52.59 -29.83 16.71
N ALA A 524 -53.25 -29.97 15.56
CA ALA A 524 -54.64 -29.54 15.40
C ALA A 524 -55.70 -30.67 15.59
N ALA A 525 -55.37 -31.85 16.10
CA ALA A 525 -56.32 -32.95 16.29
C ALA A 525 -56.09 -33.75 17.56
N SER A 526 -56.34 -33.18 18.73
CA SER A 526 -56.82 -33.90 19.93
C SER A 526 -57.43 -32.93 20.92
N ASN A 527 -58.74 -32.74 20.80
CA ASN A 527 -59.59 -32.12 21.82
C ASN A 527 -60.04 -33.18 22.80
N GLY A 528 -59.88 -32.93 24.12
CA GLY A 528 -60.55 -33.75 25.14
C GLY A 528 -59.92 -33.66 26.52
N GLY A 529 -60.35 -32.67 27.28
CA GLY A 529 -60.64 -32.60 28.73
C GLY A 529 -59.62 -33.15 29.73
N ASP A 530 -59.07 -32.34 30.57
CA ASP A 530 -59.46 -32.28 32.00
C ASP A 530 -58.82 -31.06 32.67
N LYS A 531 -59.53 -30.63 33.78
CA LYS A 531 -59.24 -29.43 34.55
C LYS A 531 -58.17 -29.70 35.60
N GLY A 532 -57.32 -28.74 35.85
CA GLY A 532 -56.65 -28.60 37.12
C GLY A 532 -55.27 -27.92 37.10
N ALA A 533 -55.26 -26.84 37.88
CA ALA A 533 -54.12 -26.17 38.49
C ALA A 533 -53.35 -25.14 37.73
N ALA A 534 -53.62 -23.90 38.10
CA ALA A 534 -52.80 -22.72 37.80
C ALA A 534 -51.38 -22.87 38.34
N ASP A 535 -50.41 -22.62 37.49
CA ASP A 535 -49.15 -22.07 37.96
C ASP A 535 -48.56 -21.09 36.91
N THR A 536 -48.03 -20.03 37.47
CA THR A 536 -47.63 -18.83 36.81
C THR A 536 -46.42 -19.04 35.88
N ALA A 537 -46.61 -18.93 34.59
CA ALA A 537 -45.51 -18.85 33.64
C ALA A 537 -45.39 -17.44 33.05
N ALA A 538 -44.27 -16.83 33.28
CA ALA A 538 -43.86 -15.55 32.66
C ALA A 538 -43.82 -15.64 31.14
N PRO A 539 -43.99 -14.53 30.39
CA PRO A 539 -44.06 -14.54 28.94
C PRO A 539 -42.72 -14.91 28.33
N ARG A 540 -42.71 -15.97 27.53
CA ARG A 540 -41.58 -16.33 26.67
C ARG A 540 -41.37 -15.24 25.65
N LYS A 541 -40.18 -14.62 25.66
CA LYS A 541 -39.69 -13.77 24.59
C LYS A 541 -39.63 -14.57 23.30
N ALA A 542 -40.12 -13.95 22.23
CA ALA A 542 -40.06 -14.45 20.86
C ALA A 542 -38.62 -14.77 20.44
N GLY A 543 -38.49 -15.84 19.71
CA GLY A 543 -37.39 -16.50 19.11
C GLY A 543 -36.08 -15.73 18.89
N ALA A 544 -35.09 -16.09 19.68
CA ALA A 544 -33.74 -16.14 19.20
C ALA A 544 -33.64 -17.39 18.29
N GLY A 545 -33.27 -17.18 17.04
CA GLY A 545 -33.06 -18.27 16.11
C GLY A 545 -32.14 -19.33 16.70
N ALA A 546 -32.45 -20.56 16.40
CA ALA A 546 -31.73 -21.72 16.85
C ALA A 546 -30.24 -21.54 16.53
N ALA A 547 -29.43 -21.35 17.59
CA ALA A 547 -27.99 -21.44 17.44
C ALA A 547 -27.70 -22.86 16.94
N SER A 548 -27.27 -22.97 15.67
CA SER A 548 -26.86 -24.21 15.07
C SER A 548 -25.80 -24.85 15.97
N SER A 549 -26.12 -26.00 16.57
CA SER A 549 -25.20 -26.80 17.37
C SER A 549 -24.20 -27.51 16.44
N TRP A 550 -23.31 -26.76 15.84
CA TRP A 550 -22.16 -27.34 15.18
C TRP A 550 -21.23 -27.93 16.25
N PRO A 551 -20.74 -29.17 16.08
CA PRO A 551 -19.74 -29.73 16.99
C PRO A 551 -18.54 -28.77 17.02
N ALA A 552 -17.97 -28.53 18.19
CA ALA A 552 -16.85 -27.60 18.39
C ALA A 552 -15.58 -27.91 17.57
N THR A 553 -15.55 -29.01 16.85
CA THR A 553 -14.45 -29.49 15.99
C THR A 553 -14.50 -29.02 14.54
N THR A 554 -15.55 -28.32 14.09
CA THR A 554 -15.72 -27.88 12.70
C THR A 554 -15.89 -26.38 12.50
N ARG A 555 -15.37 -25.54 13.42
CA ARG A 555 -15.24 -24.11 13.12
C ARG A 555 -14.29 -23.95 11.96
N ARG A 556 -14.85 -23.75 10.75
CA ARG A 556 -14.09 -23.41 9.55
C ARG A 556 -13.42 -22.06 9.80
N GLN A 557 -12.11 -22.09 10.00
CA GLN A 557 -11.29 -20.88 9.97
C GLN A 557 -11.31 -20.34 8.55
N LEU A 558 -11.46 -19.02 8.39
CA LEU A 558 -11.15 -18.35 7.12
C LEU A 558 -9.74 -18.77 6.68
N PRO A 559 -9.50 -18.98 5.38
CA PRO A 559 -8.18 -19.33 4.91
C PRO A 559 -7.19 -18.28 5.39
N THR A 560 -6.18 -18.72 6.12
CA THR A 560 -5.02 -17.88 6.43
C THR A 560 -4.41 -17.40 5.10
N PRO A 561 -3.77 -16.21 5.05
CA PRO A 561 -3.11 -15.73 3.84
C PRO A 561 -2.28 -16.86 3.23
N GLU A 562 -2.52 -17.18 1.97
CA GLU A 562 -2.02 -18.39 1.31
C GLU A 562 -0.48 -18.46 1.22
N TRP A 563 0.21 -17.36 1.57
CA TRP A 563 1.65 -17.25 1.33
C TRP A 563 2.37 -16.75 2.57
N MET A 564 3.17 -17.62 3.14
CA MET A 564 4.13 -17.25 4.16
C MET A 564 5.51 -17.21 3.53
N ALA A 565 6.34 -16.24 3.90
CA ALA A 565 7.74 -16.18 3.51
C ALA A 565 8.65 -16.30 4.73
N LEU A 566 9.75 -17.01 4.56
CA LEU A 566 10.70 -17.28 5.61
C LEU A 566 12.13 -17.20 5.07
N ASP A 567 12.99 -16.49 5.78
CA ASP A 567 14.43 -16.45 5.53
C ASP A 567 15.15 -17.41 6.47
N GLY A 568 16.15 -18.13 5.96
CA GLY A 568 16.95 -19.00 6.79
C GLY A 568 18.08 -19.69 6.04
N GLU A 569 18.88 -20.47 6.78
CA GLU A 569 19.94 -21.28 6.22
C GLU A 569 19.46 -22.73 6.08
N ILE A 570 19.69 -23.32 4.91
CA ILE A 570 19.37 -24.72 4.65
C ILE A 570 20.32 -25.61 5.44
N VAL A 571 19.79 -26.39 6.37
CA VAL A 571 20.56 -27.36 7.17
C VAL A 571 20.40 -28.80 6.71
N GLY A 572 19.41 -29.05 5.85
CA GLY A 572 19.19 -30.37 5.26
C GLY A 572 18.38 -30.28 3.98
N VAL A 573 18.64 -31.18 3.04
CA VAL A 573 17.86 -31.34 1.81
C VAL A 573 17.69 -32.83 1.54
N GLU A 574 16.46 -33.27 1.42
CA GLU A 574 16.09 -34.61 1.00
C GLU A 574 15.50 -34.55 -0.40
N CYS A 575 16.08 -35.31 -1.32
CA CYS A 575 15.64 -35.40 -2.71
C CYS A 575 14.89 -36.72 -2.88
N GLY A 576 13.59 -36.62 -3.12
CA GLY A 576 12.71 -37.74 -3.36
C GLY A 576 12.80 -38.29 -4.81
N ARG A 577 11.88 -39.18 -5.18
CA ARG A 577 11.80 -39.69 -6.55
C ARG A 577 11.24 -38.61 -7.50
N GLY A 578 11.95 -38.44 -8.62
CA GLY A 578 11.54 -37.44 -9.63
C GLY A 578 12.03 -36.01 -9.29
N ALA A 579 11.14 -35.07 -9.04
CA ALA A 579 11.46 -33.69 -8.68
C ALA A 579 10.96 -33.29 -7.28
N GLU A 580 10.67 -34.28 -6.45
CA GLU A 580 10.27 -34.09 -5.06
C GLU A 580 11.46 -33.66 -4.22
N VAL A 581 11.27 -32.62 -3.39
CA VAL A 581 12.34 -32.06 -2.53
C VAL A 581 11.74 -31.66 -1.19
N THR A 582 12.43 -32.03 -0.10
CA THR A 582 12.17 -31.48 1.24
C THR A 582 13.38 -30.68 1.69
N ILE A 583 13.18 -29.40 2.02
CA ILE A 583 14.22 -28.49 2.50
C ILE A 583 14.02 -28.26 3.99
N THR A 584 15.05 -28.48 4.79
CA THR A 584 15.04 -28.18 6.22
C THR A 584 15.80 -26.89 6.47
N ILE A 585 15.11 -25.91 7.06
CA ILE A 585 15.64 -24.59 7.41
C ILE A 585 15.94 -24.53 8.90
N ASN A 586 17.06 -23.95 9.27
CA ASN A 586 17.41 -23.71 10.67
C ASN A 586 16.70 -22.46 11.19
N MET A 587 15.88 -22.66 12.22
CA MET A 587 15.08 -21.62 12.85
C MET A 587 15.49 -21.43 14.32
N PRO A 588 15.21 -20.26 14.93
CA PRO A 588 15.52 -20.02 16.35
C PRO A 588 14.89 -21.02 17.34
N LYS A 589 13.75 -21.62 16.94
CA LYS A 589 13.00 -22.62 17.75
C LYS A 589 13.30 -24.08 17.33
N GLY A 590 14.22 -24.31 16.41
CA GLY A 590 14.61 -25.63 15.89
C GLY A 590 14.41 -25.75 14.38
N PRO A 591 14.95 -26.79 13.76
CA PRO A 591 14.85 -26.98 12.31
C PRO A 591 13.40 -27.23 11.89
N MET A 592 12.98 -26.63 10.75
CA MET A 592 11.66 -26.75 10.17
C MET A 592 11.75 -27.29 8.74
N GLY A 593 10.96 -28.30 8.40
CA GLY A 593 10.92 -28.93 7.06
C GLY A 593 9.87 -28.27 6.17
N PHE A 594 10.24 -28.05 4.91
CA PHE A 594 9.37 -27.52 3.85
C PHE A 594 9.45 -28.46 2.64
N HIS A 595 8.31 -28.76 2.03
CA HIS A 595 8.20 -29.77 1.00
C HIS A 595 7.78 -29.18 -0.34
N ALA A 596 8.22 -29.79 -1.43
CA ALA A 596 7.71 -29.57 -2.78
C ALA A 596 7.57 -30.90 -3.49
N ALA A 597 6.36 -31.29 -3.85
CA ALA A 597 6.06 -32.52 -4.55
C ALA A 597 6.65 -32.53 -5.99
N ASP A 598 6.74 -31.37 -6.62
CA ASP A 598 7.43 -31.18 -7.90
C ASP A 598 8.16 -29.82 -7.91
N PHE A 599 9.43 -29.84 -7.54
CA PHE A 599 10.25 -28.62 -7.44
C PHE A 599 10.44 -27.88 -8.78
N ARG A 600 10.17 -28.52 -9.92
CA ARG A 600 10.18 -27.87 -11.24
C ARG A 600 9.07 -26.83 -11.38
N ARG A 601 8.03 -26.94 -10.55
CA ARG A 601 6.92 -25.98 -10.48
C ARG A 601 7.16 -24.86 -9.45
N VAL A 602 8.22 -24.98 -8.66
CA VAL A 602 8.61 -23.96 -7.69
C VAL A 602 9.33 -22.84 -8.42
N GLY A 603 8.94 -21.61 -8.17
CA GLY A 603 9.66 -20.42 -8.68
C GLY A 603 11.03 -20.32 -8.03
N VAL A 604 12.11 -20.50 -8.78
CA VAL A 604 13.49 -20.41 -8.25
C VAL A 604 14.19 -19.21 -8.83
N SER A 605 14.79 -18.40 -7.96
CA SER A 605 15.58 -17.21 -8.33
C SER A 605 16.77 -17.03 -7.37
N GLY A 606 17.69 -16.15 -7.70
CA GLY A 606 18.86 -15.87 -6.86
C GLY A 606 19.49 -14.53 -7.18
N ALA A 607 20.42 -14.07 -6.34
CA ALA A 607 21.12 -12.79 -6.46
C ALA A 607 21.95 -12.66 -7.75
N SER A 608 22.31 -13.76 -8.38
CA SER A 608 22.83 -13.85 -9.76
C SER A 608 22.50 -15.24 -10.32
N GLU A 609 22.22 -15.33 -11.63
CA GLU A 609 21.89 -16.60 -12.30
C GLU A 609 22.95 -17.71 -12.08
N ALA A 610 24.22 -17.36 -11.93
CA ALA A 610 25.30 -18.28 -11.65
C ALA A 610 25.25 -18.91 -10.23
N LYS A 611 24.41 -18.39 -9.33
CA LYS A 611 24.27 -18.88 -7.95
C LYS A 611 23.03 -19.74 -7.71
N VAL A 612 22.15 -19.86 -8.69
CA VAL A 612 20.97 -20.73 -8.58
C VAL A 612 21.41 -22.19 -8.73
N PRO A 613 21.26 -23.02 -7.69
CA PRO A 613 21.72 -24.42 -7.78
C PRO A 613 20.80 -25.27 -8.66
N SER A 614 21.40 -26.23 -9.35
CA SER A 614 20.66 -27.20 -10.16
C SER A 614 19.89 -28.19 -9.30
N LEU A 615 18.71 -28.64 -9.75
CA LEU A 615 17.97 -29.76 -9.16
C LEU A 615 18.78 -31.08 -9.13
N GLN A 616 19.73 -31.26 -10.06
CA GLN A 616 20.55 -32.46 -10.14
C GLN A 616 21.59 -32.54 -9.00
N SER A 617 21.87 -31.42 -8.33
CA SER A 617 22.81 -31.31 -7.22
C SER A 617 22.15 -30.78 -5.94
N CYS A 618 20.94 -31.22 -5.63
CA CYS A 618 20.16 -30.68 -4.50
C CYS A 618 20.88 -30.81 -3.14
N LYS A 619 21.81 -31.75 -2.96
CA LYS A 619 22.66 -31.87 -1.75
C LYS A 619 23.62 -30.69 -1.57
N GLU A 620 23.94 -29.95 -2.62
CA GLU A 620 24.80 -28.76 -2.58
C GLU A 620 24.09 -27.52 -2.06
N TRP A 621 22.80 -27.62 -1.76
CA TRP A 621 22.03 -26.51 -1.22
C TRP A 621 22.26 -26.30 0.29
N THR A 622 22.69 -27.33 1.00
CA THR A 622 22.99 -27.25 2.44
C THR A 622 24.06 -26.16 2.72
N GLY A 623 23.81 -25.32 3.71
CA GLY A 623 24.64 -24.16 4.06
C GLY A 623 24.32 -22.89 3.27
N ARG A 624 23.36 -22.93 2.33
CA ARG A 624 22.92 -21.76 1.60
C ARG A 624 21.84 -20.98 2.34
N LYS A 625 21.93 -19.66 2.29
CA LYS A 625 20.86 -18.78 2.75
C LYS A 625 19.80 -18.67 1.68
N VAL A 626 18.54 -18.81 2.09
CA VAL A 626 17.38 -18.77 1.20
C VAL A 626 16.24 -18.03 1.83
N LYS A 627 15.39 -17.47 0.96
CA LYS A 627 14.03 -17.05 1.29
C LYS A 627 13.07 -18.04 0.64
N ILE A 628 12.21 -18.67 1.43
CA ILE A 628 11.21 -19.63 0.97
C ILE A 628 9.82 -19.03 1.13
N TRP A 629 9.02 -19.06 0.07
CA TRP A 629 7.58 -18.83 0.14
C TRP A 629 6.88 -20.18 0.14
N PHE A 630 5.94 -20.35 1.05
CA PHE A 630 5.26 -21.64 1.25
C PHE A 630 3.81 -21.46 1.70
N LYS A 631 3.02 -22.52 1.47
CA LYS A 631 1.68 -22.68 2.03
C LYS A 631 1.78 -23.52 3.30
N TRP A 632 1.13 -23.11 4.36
CA TRP A 632 1.07 -23.89 5.59
C TRP A 632 0.26 -25.17 5.38
N VAL A 633 0.77 -26.31 5.88
CA VAL A 633 0.08 -27.60 5.84
C VAL A 633 0.04 -28.20 7.24
N GLN A 634 -1.14 -28.68 7.67
CA GLN A 634 -1.29 -29.36 8.95
C GLN A 634 -1.26 -30.88 8.79
N GLY A 635 -0.67 -31.58 9.76
CA GLY A 635 -0.73 -33.05 9.84
C GLY A 635 0.30 -33.80 8.98
N GLN A 636 1.34 -33.13 8.53
CA GLN A 636 2.49 -33.73 7.85
C GLN A 636 3.76 -33.58 8.70
N ASP A 637 4.80 -34.33 8.36
CA ASP A 637 6.13 -34.22 8.99
C ASP A 637 6.89 -32.95 8.58
N TRP A 638 6.29 -32.12 7.74
CA TRP A 638 6.81 -30.85 7.25
C TRP A 638 5.76 -29.74 7.40
N VAL A 639 6.24 -28.50 7.54
CA VAL A 639 5.44 -27.35 7.99
C VAL A 639 4.67 -26.69 6.85
N GLY A 640 5.18 -26.76 5.61
CA GLY A 640 4.55 -26.09 4.49
C GLY A 640 5.01 -26.57 3.12
N GLU A 641 4.16 -26.37 2.12
CA GLU A 641 4.45 -26.66 0.72
C GLU A 641 5.11 -25.46 0.05
N ILE A 642 6.31 -25.68 -0.51
CA ILE A 642 7.13 -24.63 -1.13
C ILE A 642 6.52 -24.19 -2.45
N THR A 643 6.44 -22.90 -2.67
CA THR A 643 5.95 -22.29 -3.91
C THR A 643 6.99 -21.45 -4.62
N LYS A 644 7.93 -20.86 -3.84
CA LYS A 644 9.04 -20.10 -4.40
C LYS A 644 10.25 -20.18 -3.48
N VAL A 645 11.44 -20.19 -4.05
CA VAL A 645 12.74 -20.12 -3.33
C VAL A 645 13.60 -19.06 -3.98
N TYR A 646 14.19 -18.22 -3.15
CA TYR A 646 15.21 -17.26 -3.56
C TYR A 646 16.52 -17.61 -2.84
N PHE A 647 17.62 -17.76 -3.57
CA PHE A 647 18.96 -18.00 -3.03
C PHE A 647 19.71 -16.67 -2.93
N PHE A 648 20.19 -16.33 -1.73
CA PHE A 648 20.98 -15.13 -1.45
C PHE A 648 22.43 -15.24 -1.93
#